data_d7fb64b77779159f4a532f5bc18025ad
#
_entry.id   d7fb64b77779159f4a532f5bc18025ad
#
_cell.length_a   1.000
_cell.length_b   1.000
_cell.length_c   1.000
_cell.angle_alpha   90.00
_cell.angle_beta   90.00
_cell.angle_gamma   90.00
#
_symmetry.space_group_name_H-M   'P 1'
#
loop_
_entity.id
_entity.type
_entity.pdbx_description
1 polymer ?
#
loop_
_entity_poly.entity_id
_entity_poly.type
_entity_poly.pdbx_seq_one_letter_code
_entity_poly.pdbx_strand_id
1 'polypeptide(L)'
;MRNTFTLALIAFSFFAYAQKKTIDSLTMDYTADKGILTTYFKPEKGKLLLALNDSVLEKPLLMVTRYVKLPANYSAYRNAGSKTAEGVISFELKEGKLLLRQLSYVNLAEDADPIAQSVVQNNLPPILGVFEKMNSEEGFHLVDVSDFFSKDSPGFNAVGETEKKNYKIGSLDSKRSFIDRVKSFPRNTEITHTLTYPAAAAPRSNRSETLSFQLNHSIIALPEKPMKSRTVDHRVGWFSLEQYNYSSEALKSDNYRIASRWKLEPKDKEAYARGELVEPIQPIVFYLDPATPMKWRPYFKKGIEDWKGPFEKAGFKNAIVAKDPPTKEEDPDFSPEDVRYSVVRYVASTTRNATGPSVKDPRSGEIIESDVIWYHNHLRSYRNRYLLETGAANEKARTLNTPEEEIGEMMRRVIAHEVGHALGLPHNMKASSAYPVDSLRSGSFTQKMGIAATIMDYARYNYIAQPGDENIRFVRQMGPYDDYAIEWGYRYFESDAAEKKWLKDFVDTHSLNPIYQFGSGGNDPNAQTENIGDDPIKATAYGLSNLKIVAENLEEWTTQDGQTFDDLQELYMELIGVYRRYIYHVVALIGGVNETRIVKGQEAIPYYNVSVQKQREALASLDQNLWKTQKWLLEPELISRFENEGHLDLIANLQKAALYRILN
;
A
#
# COMPACT_ATOMS: atom_id res chain seq x y z
N MET A 1 44.00 -80.49 53.78
CA MET A 1 43.80 -79.03 54.10
C MET A 1 43.87 -78.25 52.85
N ARG A 2 42.78 -77.83 52.32
CA ARG A 2 42.68 -77.02 51.11
C ARG A 2 41.81 -75.85 51.39
N ASN A 3 42.42 -74.67 51.48
CA ASN A 3 41.70 -73.39 51.67
C ASN A 3 41.17 -72.92 50.30
N THR A 4 39.85 -72.80 50.19
CA THR A 4 39.18 -72.18 49.03
C THR A 4 38.92 -70.71 49.42
N PHE A 5 39.63 -69.79 48.71
CA PHE A 5 39.34 -68.34 48.74
C PHE A 5 38.20 -68.05 47.76
N THR A 6 37.08 -67.57 48.26
CA THR A 6 35.95 -67.08 47.47
C THR A 6 36.14 -65.59 47.24
N LEU A 7 36.42 -65.17 46.03
CA LEU A 7 36.45 -63.75 45.62
C LEU A 7 35.05 -63.29 45.34
N ALA A 8 34.50 -62.40 46.12
CA ALA A 8 33.24 -61.69 45.85
C ALA A 8 33.52 -60.51 44.91
N LEU A 9 33.06 -60.60 43.67
CA LEU A 9 33.05 -59.49 42.72
C LEU A 9 31.84 -58.59 43.02
N ILE A 10 32.11 -57.38 43.54
CA ILE A 10 31.06 -56.34 43.72
C ILE A 10 31.04 -55.59 42.37
N ALA A 11 30.03 -55.88 41.54
CA ALA A 11 29.73 -55.10 40.32
C ALA A 11 29.04 -53.76 40.74
N PHE A 12 29.78 -52.66 40.74
CA PHE A 12 29.22 -51.32 40.84
C PHE A 12 28.59 -50.98 39.46
N SER A 13 27.25 -51.09 39.34
CA SER A 13 26.47 -50.58 38.24
C SER A 13 26.43 -49.05 38.37
N PHE A 14 27.27 -48.35 37.65
CA PHE A 14 27.10 -46.91 37.42
C PHE A 14 25.88 -46.72 36.55
N PHE A 15 24.73 -46.46 37.13
CA PHE A 15 23.64 -45.81 36.44
C PHE A 15 24.08 -44.39 36.14
N ALA A 16 24.61 -44.14 34.97
CA ALA A 16 24.74 -42.80 34.43
C ALA A 16 23.33 -42.26 34.22
N TYR A 17 22.81 -41.55 35.22
CA TYR A 17 21.65 -40.67 34.98
C TYR A 17 22.13 -39.64 33.99
N ALA A 18 21.73 -39.76 32.75
CA ALA A 18 21.85 -38.69 31.77
C ALA A 18 21.05 -37.51 32.32
N GLN A 19 21.75 -36.54 32.90
CA GLN A 19 21.15 -35.34 33.44
C GLN A 19 20.41 -34.67 32.26
N LYS A 20 19.08 -34.62 32.35
CA LYS A 20 18.24 -34.01 31.30
C LYS A 20 18.69 -32.57 31.14
N LYS A 21 19.29 -32.23 30.00
CA LYS A 21 19.77 -30.84 29.74
C LYS A 21 18.58 -29.90 29.84
N THR A 22 18.67 -28.86 30.64
CA THR A 22 17.67 -27.80 30.70
C THR A 22 17.73 -26.90 29.48
N ILE A 23 16.68 -26.13 29.22
CA ILE A 23 16.69 -25.11 28.14
C ILE A 23 17.84 -24.15 28.39
N ASP A 24 18.01 -23.67 29.61
CA ASP A 24 19.10 -22.78 29.97
C ASP A 24 20.49 -23.38 29.68
N SER A 25 20.68 -24.67 29.97
CA SER A 25 21.96 -25.34 29.67
C SER A 25 22.24 -25.50 28.17
N LEU A 26 21.19 -25.58 27.34
CA LEU A 26 21.29 -25.69 25.89
C LEU A 26 21.51 -24.33 25.21
N THR A 27 21.13 -23.24 25.89
CA THR A 27 21.11 -21.89 25.31
C THR A 27 22.07 -20.92 26.01
N MET A 28 22.91 -21.41 26.96
CA MET A 28 23.78 -20.59 27.80
C MET A 28 24.79 -19.71 27.03
N ASP A 29 25.13 -20.11 25.79
CA ASP A 29 26.04 -19.41 24.88
C ASP A 29 25.34 -18.69 23.72
N TYR A 30 24.00 -18.52 23.83
CA TYR A 30 23.19 -17.78 22.88
C TYR A 30 22.77 -16.42 23.47
N THR A 31 22.55 -15.45 22.61
CA THR A 31 21.86 -14.21 22.99
C THR A 31 20.37 -14.48 23.02
N ALA A 32 19.76 -14.34 24.21
CA ALA A 32 18.32 -14.49 24.40
C ALA A 32 17.59 -13.17 24.17
N ASP A 33 16.44 -13.21 23.47
CA ASP A 33 15.52 -12.09 23.37
C ASP A 33 14.08 -12.58 23.62
N LYS A 34 13.36 -11.88 24.51
CA LYS A 34 12.04 -12.29 24.99
C LYS A 34 10.98 -11.33 24.48
N GLY A 35 9.99 -11.86 23.81
CA GLY A 35 8.83 -11.13 23.30
C GLY A 35 7.65 -12.09 23.12
N ILE A 36 6.91 -11.95 22.01
CA ILE A 36 5.85 -12.91 21.70
C ILE A 36 6.40 -14.34 21.53
N LEU A 37 7.59 -14.46 20.94
CA LEU A 37 8.39 -15.69 20.94
C LEU A 37 9.67 -15.43 21.72
N THR A 38 10.12 -16.43 22.48
CA THR A 38 11.46 -16.38 23.07
C THR A 38 12.46 -16.93 22.07
N THR A 39 13.42 -16.12 21.66
CA THR A 39 14.44 -16.46 20.68
C THR A 39 15.81 -16.57 21.35
N TYR A 40 16.63 -17.48 20.84
CA TYR A 40 18.04 -17.63 21.21
C TYR A 40 18.86 -17.62 19.93
N PHE A 41 19.66 -16.59 19.74
CA PHE A 41 20.43 -16.39 18.51
C PHE A 41 21.92 -16.42 18.78
N LYS A 42 22.67 -17.16 17.94
CA LYS A 42 24.13 -17.29 17.98
C LYS A 42 24.70 -16.93 16.62
N PRO A 43 25.01 -15.64 16.38
CA PRO A 43 25.38 -15.13 15.06
C PRO A 43 26.60 -15.82 14.47
N GLU A 44 27.66 -16.07 15.26
CA GLU A 44 28.92 -16.68 14.82
C GLU A 44 28.76 -18.14 14.31
N LYS A 45 27.65 -18.79 14.63
CA LYS A 45 27.28 -20.12 14.14
C LYS A 45 26.08 -20.11 13.20
N GLY A 46 25.45 -18.95 12.98
CA GLY A 46 24.21 -18.81 12.22
C GLY A 46 23.06 -19.64 12.81
N LYS A 47 23.04 -19.83 14.15
CA LYS A 47 22.05 -20.68 14.83
C LYS A 47 20.97 -19.84 15.48
N LEU A 48 19.71 -20.20 15.17
CA LEU A 48 18.51 -19.63 15.74
C LEU A 48 17.64 -20.73 16.35
N LEU A 49 17.40 -20.64 17.67
CA LEU A 49 16.46 -21.50 18.37
C LEU A 49 15.24 -20.69 18.80
N LEU A 50 14.08 -21.31 18.76
CA LEU A 50 12.84 -20.76 19.32
C LEU A 50 12.41 -21.60 20.52
N ALA A 51 12.06 -20.94 21.62
CA ALA A 51 11.33 -21.56 22.72
C ALA A 51 9.86 -21.11 22.65
N LEU A 52 8.98 -22.01 22.24
CA LEU A 52 7.57 -21.78 22.05
C LEU A 52 6.81 -22.22 23.31
N ASN A 53 6.06 -21.29 23.90
CA ASN A 53 5.18 -21.61 25.02
C ASN A 53 3.92 -22.31 24.52
N ASP A 54 3.35 -23.23 25.33
CA ASP A 54 2.07 -23.91 25.05
C ASP A 54 0.95 -22.92 24.68
N SER A 55 0.98 -21.71 25.25
CA SER A 55 -0.01 -20.67 24.98
C SER A 55 0.06 -20.09 23.55
N VAL A 56 1.13 -20.35 22.81
CA VAL A 56 1.32 -19.92 21.41
C VAL A 56 0.97 -21.04 20.43
N LEU A 57 0.98 -22.29 20.89
CA LEU A 57 0.64 -23.44 20.04
C LEU A 57 -0.81 -23.34 19.55
N GLU A 58 -1.02 -23.71 18.28
CA GLU A 58 -2.30 -23.69 17.58
C GLU A 58 -2.96 -22.32 17.44
N LYS A 59 -2.34 -21.25 18.00
CA LYS A 59 -2.83 -19.89 17.78
C LYS A 59 -2.40 -19.37 16.40
N PRO A 60 -3.28 -18.62 15.73
CA PRO A 60 -2.93 -17.96 14.48
C PRO A 60 -1.96 -16.79 14.73
N LEU A 61 -0.85 -16.83 14.04
CA LEU A 61 0.13 -15.74 13.94
C LEU A 61 0.19 -15.27 12.50
N LEU A 62 0.43 -13.98 12.27
CA LEU A 62 0.60 -13.47 10.92
C LEU A 62 2.08 -13.36 10.60
N MET A 63 2.55 -14.02 9.52
CA MET A 63 3.92 -13.87 9.04
C MET A 63 3.93 -13.00 7.79
N VAL A 64 4.68 -11.89 7.87
CA VAL A 64 4.86 -10.92 6.80
C VAL A 64 6.31 -10.87 6.41
N THR A 65 6.61 -10.99 5.12
CA THR A 65 7.98 -10.89 4.60
C THR A 65 8.15 -9.61 3.81
N ARG A 66 9.20 -8.84 4.12
CA ARG A 66 9.54 -7.58 3.44
C ARG A 66 11.00 -7.55 3.02
N TYR A 67 11.30 -6.81 1.96
CA TYR A 67 12.67 -6.44 1.66
C TYR A 67 13.19 -5.41 2.66
N VAL A 68 14.39 -5.65 3.21
CA VAL A 68 15.17 -4.68 3.99
C VAL A 68 16.18 -3.98 3.09
N LYS A 69 16.89 -4.78 2.26
CA LYS A 69 17.82 -4.28 1.25
C LYS A 69 17.71 -5.10 -0.03
N LEU A 70 17.88 -4.43 -1.16
CA LEU A 70 17.83 -5.04 -2.48
C LEU A 70 19.11 -4.75 -3.26
N PRO A 71 19.43 -5.60 -4.28
CA PRO A 71 20.48 -5.29 -5.24
C PRO A 71 20.20 -3.97 -5.98
N ALA A 72 21.26 -3.22 -6.30
CA ALA A 72 21.13 -1.99 -7.07
C ALA A 72 20.45 -2.26 -8.42
N ASN A 73 19.50 -1.40 -8.80
CA ASN A 73 18.73 -1.48 -10.06
C ASN A 73 17.97 -2.81 -10.28
N TYR A 74 17.63 -3.51 -9.20
CA TYR A 74 16.88 -4.77 -9.27
C TYR A 74 15.48 -4.57 -9.86
N SER A 75 14.76 -3.55 -9.43
CA SER A 75 13.41 -3.26 -9.91
C SER A 75 13.03 -1.81 -9.66
N ALA A 76 12.28 -1.21 -10.58
CA ALA A 76 11.71 0.12 -10.38
C ALA A 76 10.55 0.12 -9.36
N TYR A 77 9.93 -1.05 -9.11
CA TYR A 77 8.72 -1.18 -8.30
C TYR A 77 8.93 -1.96 -6.99
N ARG A 78 10.12 -2.51 -6.76
CA ARG A 78 10.49 -3.23 -5.54
C ARG A 78 11.55 -2.44 -4.80
N ASN A 79 11.25 -2.02 -3.59
CA ASN A 79 12.12 -1.18 -2.78
C ASN A 79 12.17 -1.71 -1.35
N ALA A 80 13.09 -1.20 -0.53
CA ALA A 80 13.10 -1.48 0.90
C ALA A 80 11.73 -1.16 1.52
N GLY A 81 11.22 -2.03 2.37
CA GLY A 81 9.87 -2.00 2.93
C GLY A 81 8.80 -2.68 2.06
N SER A 82 9.05 -2.97 0.78
CA SER A 82 8.08 -3.68 -0.07
C SER A 82 7.84 -5.09 0.45
N LYS A 83 6.57 -5.44 0.62
CA LYS A 83 6.11 -6.77 1.02
C LYS A 83 6.29 -7.77 -0.12
N THR A 84 6.86 -8.94 0.17
CA THR A 84 7.02 -10.05 -0.79
C THR A 84 5.98 -11.13 -0.57
N ALA A 85 5.62 -11.39 0.69
CA ALA A 85 4.66 -12.41 1.06
C ALA A 85 3.95 -12.07 2.37
N GLU A 86 2.76 -12.63 2.56
CA GLU A 86 1.97 -12.52 3.78
C GLU A 86 1.11 -13.78 3.92
N GLY A 87 1.00 -14.32 5.13
CA GLY A 87 0.15 -15.46 5.40
C GLY A 87 0.01 -15.75 6.88
N VAL A 88 -1.11 -16.33 7.27
CA VAL A 88 -1.30 -16.79 8.65
C VAL A 88 -0.61 -18.12 8.84
N ILE A 89 0.12 -18.24 9.93
CA ILE A 89 0.83 -19.45 10.33
C ILE A 89 0.35 -19.91 11.71
N SER A 90 0.55 -21.18 12.01
CA SER A 90 0.40 -21.72 13.35
C SER A 90 1.45 -22.80 13.62
N PHE A 91 1.80 -22.97 14.89
CA PHE A 91 2.67 -24.05 15.35
C PHE A 91 1.82 -25.15 15.97
N GLU A 92 1.97 -26.38 15.48
CA GLU A 92 1.28 -27.58 15.96
C GLU A 92 2.30 -28.56 16.53
N LEU A 93 2.06 -29.10 17.72
CA LEU A 93 2.87 -30.17 18.29
C LEU A 93 2.29 -31.54 17.88
N LYS A 94 3.04 -32.32 17.10
CA LYS A 94 2.63 -33.62 16.62
C LYS A 94 3.77 -34.63 16.67
N GLU A 95 3.56 -35.77 17.29
CA GLU A 95 4.52 -36.89 17.40
C GLU A 95 5.92 -36.45 17.89
N GLY A 96 5.97 -35.53 18.83
CA GLY A 96 7.20 -35.02 19.40
C GLY A 96 7.94 -33.99 18.52
N LYS A 97 7.38 -33.59 17.37
CA LYS A 97 7.88 -32.59 16.46
C LYS A 97 6.99 -31.35 16.48
N LEU A 98 7.56 -30.22 16.15
CA LEU A 98 6.83 -28.98 15.93
C LEU A 98 6.62 -28.76 14.42
N LEU A 99 5.38 -28.65 14.01
CA LEU A 99 4.99 -28.37 12.64
C LEU A 99 4.66 -26.87 12.51
N LEU A 100 5.15 -26.22 11.45
CA LEU A 100 4.71 -24.89 11.04
C LEU A 100 3.69 -25.06 9.90
N ARG A 101 2.45 -24.64 10.12
CA ARG A 101 1.38 -24.71 9.12
C ARG A 101 1.00 -23.33 8.62
N GLN A 102 0.52 -23.25 7.38
CA GLN A 102 -0.12 -22.06 6.82
C GLN A 102 -1.64 -22.22 6.88
N LEU A 103 -2.30 -21.31 7.59
CA LEU A 103 -3.75 -21.28 7.70
C LEU A 103 -4.38 -20.42 6.61
N SER A 104 -5.62 -20.75 6.22
CA SER A 104 -6.43 -19.97 5.29
C SER A 104 -7.77 -19.61 5.94
N TYR A 105 -8.20 -18.35 5.73
CA TYR A 105 -9.48 -17.81 6.16
C TYR A 105 -10.36 -17.42 4.98
N VAL A 106 -10.10 -18.01 3.81
CA VAL A 106 -10.89 -17.78 2.60
C VAL A 106 -12.20 -18.55 2.64
N ASN A 107 -12.15 -19.83 3.03
CA ASN A 107 -13.31 -20.71 3.12
C ASN A 107 -13.73 -20.88 4.59
N LEU A 108 -14.93 -20.45 4.91
CA LEU A 108 -15.44 -20.40 6.29
C LEU A 108 -16.79 -21.09 6.41
N ALA A 109 -17.06 -21.64 7.59
CA ALA A 109 -18.37 -22.07 8.04
C ALA A 109 -18.48 -21.80 9.54
N GLU A 110 -19.71 -21.69 10.05
CA GLU A 110 -19.95 -21.60 11.48
C GLU A 110 -19.62 -22.94 12.16
N ASP A 111 -18.91 -22.93 13.27
CA ASP A 111 -18.44 -24.14 13.94
C ASP A 111 -19.59 -25.07 14.34
N ALA A 112 -20.78 -24.52 14.63
CA ALA A 112 -21.97 -25.29 14.99
C ALA A 112 -22.66 -25.94 13.78
N ASP A 113 -22.29 -25.54 12.54
CA ASP A 113 -22.89 -26.07 11.33
C ASP A 113 -22.19 -27.35 10.88
N PRO A 114 -22.90 -28.45 10.59
CA PRO A 114 -22.30 -29.68 10.07
C PRO A 114 -21.39 -29.50 8.85
N ILE A 115 -21.62 -28.48 8.00
CA ILE A 115 -20.78 -28.18 6.82
C ILE A 115 -19.36 -27.78 7.23
N ALA A 116 -19.13 -27.29 8.46
CA ALA A 116 -17.81 -26.93 8.97
C ALA A 116 -16.83 -28.10 8.88
N GLN A 117 -17.28 -29.32 9.14
CA GLN A 117 -16.45 -30.51 8.98
C GLN A 117 -15.97 -30.69 7.52
N SER A 118 -16.84 -30.45 6.56
CA SER A 118 -16.48 -30.53 5.13
C SER A 118 -15.50 -29.43 4.74
N VAL A 119 -15.65 -28.23 5.27
CA VAL A 119 -14.69 -27.13 5.04
C VAL A 119 -13.31 -27.54 5.56
N VAL A 120 -13.20 -28.08 6.77
CA VAL A 120 -11.92 -28.56 7.33
C VAL A 120 -11.32 -29.68 6.49
N GLN A 121 -12.13 -30.65 6.05
CA GLN A 121 -11.66 -31.79 5.25
C GLN A 121 -11.11 -31.38 3.87
N ASN A 122 -11.64 -30.31 3.28
CA ASN A 122 -11.28 -29.84 1.93
C ASN A 122 -10.27 -28.67 1.93
N ASN A 123 -9.83 -28.19 3.09
CA ASN A 123 -8.91 -27.08 3.23
C ASN A 123 -7.76 -27.41 4.21
N LEU A 124 -7.10 -28.55 4.00
CA LEU A 124 -5.98 -28.97 4.85
C LEU A 124 -4.84 -27.96 4.82
N PRO A 125 -4.45 -27.36 5.95
CA PRO A 125 -3.34 -26.41 6.00
C PRO A 125 -2.01 -27.06 5.60
N PRO A 126 -1.28 -26.55 4.59
CA PRO A 126 0.01 -27.09 4.20
C PRO A 126 1.04 -26.95 5.32
N ILE A 127 1.97 -27.91 5.40
CA ILE A 127 3.11 -27.87 6.29
C ILE A 127 4.25 -27.12 5.60
N LEU A 128 4.67 -25.98 6.18
CA LEU A 128 5.78 -25.16 5.67
C LEU A 128 7.13 -25.60 6.23
N GLY A 129 7.15 -26.11 7.47
CA GLY A 129 8.35 -26.57 8.15
C GLY A 129 8.05 -27.60 9.20
N VAL A 130 9.07 -28.44 9.50
CA VAL A 130 9.06 -29.44 10.56
C VAL A 130 10.33 -29.28 11.38
N PHE A 131 10.19 -29.12 12.69
CA PHE A 131 11.30 -28.89 13.60
C PHE A 131 11.33 -30.01 14.66
N GLU A 132 12.49 -30.65 14.78
CA GLU A 132 12.72 -31.64 15.85
C GLU A 132 12.79 -30.92 17.20
N LYS A 133 12.08 -31.42 18.19
CA LYS A 133 12.09 -30.88 19.52
C LYS A 133 13.41 -31.22 20.23
N MET A 134 14.18 -30.22 20.59
CA MET A 134 15.44 -30.37 21.32
C MET A 134 15.22 -30.62 22.81
N ASN A 135 14.23 -29.91 23.41
CA ASN A 135 13.84 -30.03 24.82
C ASN A 135 12.42 -29.52 25.05
N SER A 136 11.84 -29.92 26.19
CA SER A 136 10.61 -29.32 26.70
C SER A 136 10.71 -29.19 28.22
N GLU A 137 10.41 -27.98 28.70
CA GLU A 137 10.53 -27.62 30.13
C GLU A 137 9.49 -26.54 30.45
N GLU A 138 8.74 -26.72 31.51
CA GLU A 138 7.76 -25.75 32.05
C GLU A 138 6.79 -25.17 30.99
N GLY A 139 6.30 -26.00 30.07
CA GLY A 139 5.36 -25.59 29.00
C GLY A 139 6.04 -24.87 27.83
N PHE A 140 7.39 -24.87 27.78
CA PHE A 140 8.17 -24.38 26.63
C PHE A 140 8.75 -25.53 25.82
N HIS A 141 8.74 -25.38 24.50
CA HIS A 141 9.30 -26.32 23.54
C HIS A 141 10.42 -25.65 22.76
N LEU A 142 11.67 -26.11 22.97
CA LEU A 142 12.86 -25.61 22.28
C LEU A 142 13.06 -26.36 20.97
N VAL A 143 13.18 -25.60 19.86
CA VAL A 143 13.43 -26.12 18.51
C VAL A 143 14.50 -25.32 17.76
N ASP A 144 15.25 -25.98 16.87
CA ASP A 144 16.21 -25.30 15.96
C ASP A 144 15.49 -24.96 14.64
N VAL A 145 15.35 -23.66 14.36
CA VAL A 145 14.73 -23.13 13.14
C VAL A 145 15.74 -22.51 12.18
N SER A 146 17.03 -22.68 12.43
CA SER A 146 18.11 -22.07 11.67
C SER A 146 18.01 -22.33 10.18
N ASP A 147 17.78 -23.58 9.79
CA ASP A 147 17.67 -24.00 8.40
C ASP A 147 16.48 -23.40 7.67
N PHE A 148 15.36 -23.19 8.38
CA PHE A 148 14.16 -22.59 7.79
C PHE A 148 14.38 -21.12 7.44
N PHE A 149 15.03 -20.36 8.32
CA PHE A 149 15.28 -18.93 8.12
C PHE A 149 16.59 -18.58 7.41
N SER A 150 17.48 -19.55 7.13
CA SER A 150 18.68 -19.33 6.32
C SER A 150 18.49 -19.71 4.83
N LYS A 151 17.27 -20.09 4.41
CA LYS A 151 16.91 -20.51 3.07
C LYS A 151 15.67 -19.79 2.56
N ASP A 152 15.27 -20.04 1.30
CA ASP A 152 13.95 -19.68 0.80
C ASP A 152 12.89 -20.46 1.59
N SER A 153 12.12 -19.77 2.40
CA SER A 153 11.03 -20.38 3.17
C SER A 153 9.82 -20.61 2.27
N PRO A 154 9.24 -21.81 2.25
CA PRO A 154 8.05 -22.10 1.45
C PRO A 154 6.92 -21.09 1.71
N GLY A 155 6.36 -20.51 0.65
CA GLY A 155 5.31 -19.51 0.74
C GLY A 155 5.80 -18.08 1.08
N PHE A 156 7.08 -17.90 1.45
CA PHE A 156 7.66 -16.63 1.89
C PHE A 156 8.99 -16.31 1.16
N ASN A 157 9.04 -16.59 -0.14
CA ASN A 157 10.24 -16.52 -0.96
C ASN A 157 10.71 -15.07 -1.20
N ALA A 158 12.04 -14.92 -1.36
CA ALA A 158 12.67 -13.64 -1.68
C ALA A 158 12.36 -13.16 -3.09
N VAL A 159 12.27 -14.06 -4.05
CA VAL A 159 12.25 -13.76 -5.48
C VAL A 159 11.02 -14.34 -6.13
N GLY A 160 10.26 -13.51 -6.86
CA GLY A 160 9.13 -13.95 -7.66
C GLY A 160 9.54 -14.69 -8.94
N GLU A 161 8.62 -15.45 -9.51
CA GLU A 161 8.89 -16.26 -10.73
C GLU A 161 9.25 -15.40 -11.96
N THR A 162 8.69 -14.21 -12.07
CA THR A 162 9.00 -13.26 -13.15
C THR A 162 10.44 -12.78 -13.06
N GLU A 163 10.88 -12.37 -11.89
CA GLU A 163 12.25 -11.93 -11.63
C GLU A 163 13.25 -13.08 -11.77
N LYS A 164 12.89 -14.29 -11.33
CA LYS A 164 13.72 -15.50 -11.58
C LYS A 164 14.01 -15.71 -13.07
N LYS A 165 12.98 -15.56 -13.91
CA LYS A 165 13.11 -15.67 -15.38
C LYS A 165 13.93 -14.53 -15.97
N ASN A 166 13.60 -13.29 -15.62
CA ASN A 166 14.23 -12.10 -16.19
C ASN A 166 15.73 -12.03 -15.89
N TYR A 167 16.14 -12.34 -14.67
CA TYR A 167 17.54 -12.27 -14.24
C TYR A 167 18.25 -13.61 -14.33
N LYS A 168 17.58 -14.68 -14.81
CA LYS A 168 18.11 -16.05 -14.88
C LYS A 168 18.69 -16.48 -13.54
N ILE A 169 17.89 -16.32 -12.47
CA ILE A 169 18.29 -16.60 -11.09
C ILE A 169 18.35 -18.12 -10.89
N GLY A 170 19.51 -18.60 -10.44
CA GLY A 170 19.74 -20.00 -10.09
C GLY A 170 19.33 -20.36 -8.67
N SER A 171 19.76 -21.54 -8.22
CA SER A 171 19.49 -22.01 -6.86
C SER A 171 20.18 -21.16 -5.80
N LEU A 172 19.58 -21.08 -4.60
CA LEU A 172 20.15 -20.38 -3.46
C LEU A 172 21.58 -20.86 -3.15
N ASP A 173 22.50 -19.94 -2.94
CA ASP A 173 23.84 -20.21 -2.44
C ASP A 173 23.83 -20.19 -0.90
N SER A 174 23.74 -21.38 -0.32
CA SER A 174 23.66 -21.54 1.15
C SER A 174 24.93 -21.11 1.89
N LYS A 175 26.10 -21.03 1.20
CA LYS A 175 27.34 -20.56 1.81
C LYS A 175 27.41 -19.05 1.94
N ARG A 176 26.62 -18.33 1.13
CA ARG A 176 26.50 -16.86 1.14
C ARG A 176 25.13 -16.40 1.61
N SER A 177 24.39 -17.27 2.34
CA SER A 177 23.08 -16.96 2.90
C SER A 177 23.12 -17.26 4.40
N PHE A 178 22.62 -16.33 5.21
CA PHE A 178 22.72 -16.41 6.68
C PHE A 178 21.66 -15.54 7.36
N ILE A 179 21.38 -15.84 8.65
CA ILE A 179 20.55 -15.02 9.51
C ILE A 179 21.40 -13.85 10.02
N ASP A 180 20.95 -12.61 9.78
CA ASP A 180 21.67 -11.39 10.16
C ASP A 180 21.35 -10.90 11.57
N ARG A 181 20.06 -10.86 11.90
CA ARG A 181 19.55 -10.28 13.15
C ARG A 181 18.24 -10.95 13.55
N VAL A 182 18.05 -11.08 14.85
CA VAL A 182 16.78 -11.50 15.44
C VAL A 182 16.43 -10.51 16.55
N LYS A 183 15.17 -10.08 16.62
CA LYS A 183 14.64 -9.21 17.67
C LYS A 183 13.21 -9.60 17.99
N SER A 184 12.90 -9.78 19.26
CA SER A 184 11.55 -10.04 19.74
C SER A 184 10.98 -8.82 20.44
N PHE A 185 9.74 -8.46 20.07
CA PHE A 185 8.92 -7.43 20.68
C PHE A 185 7.71 -8.04 21.37
N PRO A 186 6.97 -7.29 22.19
CA PRO A 186 5.79 -7.85 22.89
C PRO A 186 4.70 -8.42 21.95
N ARG A 187 4.59 -7.95 20.70
CA ARG A 187 3.56 -8.38 19.76
C ARG A 187 4.10 -8.97 18.46
N ASN A 188 5.40 -8.91 18.21
CA ASN A 188 6.02 -9.48 17.02
C ASN A 188 7.46 -9.96 17.28
N THR A 189 7.92 -10.86 16.43
CA THR A 189 9.32 -11.30 16.37
C THR A 189 9.82 -11.08 14.97
N GLU A 190 10.97 -10.39 14.87
CA GLU A 190 11.60 -10.01 13.61
C GLU A 190 12.83 -10.88 13.36
N ILE A 191 12.89 -11.51 12.20
CA ILE A 191 14.02 -12.33 11.76
C ILE A 191 14.52 -11.80 10.44
N THR A 192 15.67 -11.12 10.47
CA THR A 192 16.31 -10.56 9.29
C THR A 192 17.38 -11.52 8.78
N HIS A 193 17.37 -11.80 7.46
CA HIS A 193 18.32 -12.69 6.85
C HIS A 193 18.76 -12.21 5.47
N THR A 194 19.98 -12.59 5.05
CA THR A 194 20.52 -12.35 3.71
C THR A 194 20.45 -13.63 2.91
N LEU A 195 19.84 -13.58 1.74
CA LEU A 195 19.78 -14.67 0.77
C LEU A 195 20.53 -14.28 -0.50
N THR A 196 21.39 -15.15 -0.99
CA THR A 196 22.24 -14.91 -2.17
C THR A 196 22.01 -15.95 -3.24
N TYR A 197 21.93 -15.48 -4.51
CA TYR A 197 21.67 -16.30 -5.67
C TYR A 197 22.61 -15.97 -6.80
N PRO A 198 23.09 -16.95 -7.60
CA PRO A 198 23.67 -16.67 -8.90
C PRO A 198 22.58 -16.14 -9.86
N ALA A 199 22.94 -15.19 -10.72
CA ALA A 199 22.01 -14.52 -11.64
C ALA A 199 22.73 -14.16 -12.95
N ALA A 200 22.65 -15.05 -13.95
CA ALA A 200 23.37 -14.90 -15.22
C ALA A 200 22.93 -13.69 -16.07
N ALA A 201 21.80 -13.07 -15.76
CA ALA A 201 21.31 -11.83 -16.38
C ALA A 201 21.05 -10.73 -15.33
N ALA A 202 21.91 -10.64 -14.30
CA ALA A 202 21.82 -9.60 -13.28
C ALA A 202 21.84 -8.18 -13.90
N PRO A 203 21.24 -7.15 -13.24
CA PRO A 203 21.30 -5.77 -13.72
C PRO A 203 22.74 -5.35 -14.04
N ARG A 204 22.93 -4.52 -15.08
CA ARG A 204 24.27 -4.12 -15.58
C ARG A 204 25.17 -3.47 -14.52
N SER A 205 24.60 -2.89 -13.48
CA SER A 205 25.32 -2.38 -12.32
C SER A 205 25.99 -3.48 -11.47
N ASN A 206 25.57 -4.74 -11.66
CA ASN A 206 26.05 -5.87 -10.89
C ASN A 206 26.84 -6.83 -11.80
N ARG A 207 28.17 -6.61 -11.89
CA ARG A 207 29.07 -7.43 -12.71
C ARG A 207 29.42 -8.77 -12.05
N SER A 208 28.96 -9.04 -10.83
CA SER A 208 29.29 -10.26 -10.10
C SER A 208 28.42 -11.46 -10.48
N GLU A 209 27.44 -11.27 -11.38
CA GLU A 209 26.44 -12.31 -11.72
C GLU A 209 25.78 -12.93 -10.47
N THR A 210 25.60 -12.11 -9.45
CA THR A 210 25.09 -12.50 -8.13
C THR A 210 24.09 -11.46 -7.63
N LEU A 211 23.00 -11.90 -7.05
CA LEU A 211 22.01 -11.05 -6.36
C LEU A 211 21.92 -11.46 -4.91
N SER A 212 22.10 -10.50 -3.99
CA SER A 212 21.88 -10.69 -2.55
C SER A 212 20.73 -9.81 -2.09
N PHE A 213 19.78 -10.41 -1.39
CA PHE A 213 18.63 -9.75 -0.81
C PHE A 213 18.70 -9.84 0.70
N GLN A 214 18.44 -8.75 1.40
CA GLN A 214 18.16 -8.82 2.82
C GLN A 214 16.65 -8.72 3.02
N LEU A 215 16.09 -9.72 3.66
CA LEU A 215 14.65 -9.85 3.96
C LEU A 215 14.43 -9.80 5.47
N ASN A 216 13.24 -9.45 5.84
CA ASN A 216 12.75 -9.56 7.20
C ASN A 216 11.45 -10.35 7.23
N HIS A 217 11.38 -11.35 8.10
CA HIS A 217 10.15 -12.02 8.47
C HIS A 217 9.63 -11.47 9.78
N SER A 218 8.48 -10.84 9.75
CA SER A 218 7.76 -10.37 10.93
C SER A 218 6.71 -11.41 11.31
N ILE A 219 6.86 -12.06 12.46
CA ILE A 219 5.88 -12.99 13.03
C ILE A 219 5.08 -12.22 14.07
N ILE A 220 3.80 -11.95 13.77
CA ILE A 220 2.95 -10.99 14.48
C ILE A 220 1.83 -11.72 15.22
N ALA A 221 1.60 -11.37 16.49
CA ALA A 221 0.42 -11.82 17.22
C ALA A 221 -0.84 -11.16 16.66
N LEU A 222 -1.77 -11.98 16.19
CA LEU A 222 -3.10 -11.51 15.86
C LEU A 222 -3.92 -11.23 17.12
N PRO A 223 -4.89 -10.29 17.08
CA PRO A 223 -5.77 -10.03 18.21
C PRO A 223 -6.47 -11.32 18.70
N GLU A 224 -6.53 -11.55 20.02
CA GLU A 224 -7.22 -12.71 20.58
C GLU A 224 -8.70 -12.74 20.21
N LYS A 225 -9.34 -11.55 20.22
CA LYS A 225 -10.70 -11.35 19.75
C LYS A 225 -10.65 -10.53 18.46
N PRO A 226 -10.91 -11.15 17.30
CA PRO A 226 -10.96 -10.41 16.03
C PRO A 226 -11.96 -9.25 16.12
N MET A 227 -11.66 -8.16 15.44
CA MET A 227 -12.59 -7.07 15.27
C MET A 227 -13.86 -7.56 14.57
N LYS A 228 -15.01 -6.98 14.90
CA LYS A 228 -16.23 -7.19 14.13
C LYS A 228 -16.04 -6.79 12.69
N SER A 229 -16.17 -7.72 11.75
CA SER A 229 -16.04 -7.47 10.32
C SER A 229 -17.20 -6.61 9.81
N ARG A 230 -16.94 -5.83 8.74
CA ARG A 230 -17.95 -5.04 8.01
C ARG A 230 -17.97 -5.48 6.55
N THR A 231 -19.11 -5.93 6.06
CA THR A 231 -19.27 -6.28 4.64
C THR A 231 -19.21 -5.03 3.78
N VAL A 232 -18.46 -5.09 2.68
CA VAL A 232 -18.32 -3.96 1.75
C VAL A 232 -19.59 -3.79 0.91
N ASP A 233 -20.06 -2.56 0.79
CA ASP A 233 -21.02 -2.16 -0.23
C ASP A 233 -20.25 -1.75 -1.50
N HIS A 234 -20.57 -2.35 -2.64
CA HIS A 234 -19.87 -2.12 -3.91
C HIS A 234 -19.99 -0.67 -4.43
N ARG A 235 -20.93 0.11 -3.87
CA ARG A 235 -21.13 1.53 -4.18
C ARG A 235 -20.17 2.44 -3.40
N VAL A 236 -19.49 1.89 -2.38
CA VAL A 236 -18.47 2.60 -1.58
C VAL A 236 -17.11 1.99 -1.86
N GLY A 237 -16.12 2.79 -2.20
CA GLY A 237 -14.75 2.33 -2.42
C GLY A 237 -14.07 1.94 -1.11
N TRP A 238 -13.72 0.65 -0.99
CA TRP A 238 -13.01 0.14 0.18
C TRP A 238 -12.10 -1.03 -0.17
N PHE A 239 -10.87 -1.08 0.37
CA PHE A 239 -10.05 -2.29 0.31
C PHE A 239 -10.70 -3.39 1.12
N SER A 240 -10.67 -4.61 0.60
CA SER A 240 -11.39 -5.73 1.18
C SER A 240 -10.64 -7.04 1.05
N LEU A 241 -10.99 -7.98 1.92
CA LEU A 241 -10.61 -9.38 1.85
C LEU A 241 -11.83 -10.20 1.40
N GLU A 242 -11.60 -11.17 0.54
CA GLU A 242 -12.65 -12.04 0.01
C GLU A 242 -12.78 -13.30 0.87
N GLN A 243 -14.01 -13.68 1.20
CA GLN A 243 -14.34 -14.86 1.97
C GLN A 243 -15.56 -15.58 1.36
N TYR A 244 -15.58 -16.90 1.46
CA TYR A 244 -16.70 -17.74 1.06
C TYR A 244 -17.33 -18.34 2.33
N ASN A 245 -18.61 -18.03 2.58
CA ASN A 245 -19.37 -18.55 3.69
C ASN A 245 -20.22 -19.74 3.24
N TYR A 246 -19.89 -20.92 3.75
CA TYR A 246 -20.61 -22.17 3.44
C TYR A 246 -21.82 -22.42 4.35
N SER A 247 -21.94 -21.70 5.47
CA SER A 247 -23.12 -21.72 6.34
C SER A 247 -24.23 -20.77 5.88
N SER A 248 -24.08 -20.14 4.69
CA SER A 248 -25.10 -19.30 4.12
C SER A 248 -26.33 -20.12 3.71
N GLU A 249 -27.54 -19.67 4.08
CA GLU A 249 -28.83 -20.27 3.64
C GLU A 249 -29.12 -20.02 2.16
N ALA A 250 -28.35 -19.16 1.48
CA ALA A 250 -28.40 -19.03 0.03
C ALA A 250 -27.97 -20.37 -0.60
N LEU A 251 -28.72 -20.93 -1.55
CA LEU A 251 -28.44 -22.21 -2.19
C LEU A 251 -27.13 -22.22 -3.02
N LYS A 252 -26.11 -21.57 -2.51
CA LYS A 252 -24.74 -21.45 -3.01
C LYS A 252 -23.83 -21.00 -1.86
N SER A 253 -22.50 -21.25 -1.95
CA SER A 253 -21.54 -20.58 -1.10
C SER A 253 -21.60 -19.07 -1.34
N ASP A 254 -21.76 -18.30 -0.29
CA ASP A 254 -21.87 -16.85 -0.40
C ASP A 254 -20.47 -16.23 -0.43
N ASN A 255 -20.13 -15.61 -1.54
CA ASN A 255 -18.90 -14.84 -1.66
C ASN A 255 -19.17 -13.41 -1.18
N TYR A 256 -18.52 -13.02 -0.11
CA TYR A 256 -18.61 -11.68 0.42
C TYR A 256 -17.24 -11.08 0.69
N ARG A 257 -17.18 -9.75 0.76
CA ARG A 257 -15.96 -9.01 1.00
C ARG A 257 -16.05 -8.25 2.30
N ILE A 258 -15.07 -8.42 3.16
CA ILE A 258 -14.95 -7.70 4.43
C ILE A 258 -14.00 -6.51 4.28
N ALA A 259 -14.40 -5.35 4.79
CA ALA A 259 -13.64 -4.11 4.69
C ALA A 259 -12.37 -4.15 5.54
N SER A 260 -11.27 -3.71 4.96
CA SER A 260 -10.00 -3.52 5.68
C SER A 260 -10.03 -2.19 6.42
N ARG A 261 -10.02 -2.18 7.76
CA ARG A 261 -10.12 -0.95 8.57
C ARG A 261 -9.47 -1.10 9.93
N TRP A 262 -9.08 0.01 10.52
CA TRP A 262 -8.61 0.04 11.90
C TRP A 262 -9.76 -0.22 12.88
N LYS A 263 -9.45 -0.83 14.00
CA LYS A 263 -10.41 -1.00 15.09
C LYS A 263 -10.53 0.32 15.85
N LEU A 264 -11.68 1.00 15.74
CA LEU A 264 -12.01 2.19 16.51
C LEU A 264 -13.27 1.92 17.35
N GLU A 265 -13.12 2.01 18.66
CA GLU A 265 -14.20 1.89 19.64
C GLU A 265 -14.22 3.14 20.51
N PRO A 266 -15.39 3.76 20.75
CA PRO A 266 -15.48 4.97 21.54
C PRO A 266 -15.12 4.71 23.02
N LYS A 267 -14.35 5.60 23.62
CA LYS A 267 -14.00 5.59 25.04
C LYS A 267 -15.22 5.74 25.95
N ASP A 268 -16.16 6.57 25.49
CA ASP A 268 -17.45 6.81 26.14
C ASP A 268 -18.57 6.50 25.14
N LYS A 269 -19.12 5.29 25.26
CA LYS A 269 -20.18 4.80 24.37
C LYS A 269 -21.50 5.54 24.55
N GLU A 270 -21.79 5.99 25.77
CA GLU A 270 -23.02 6.72 26.06
C GLU A 270 -22.99 8.12 25.45
N ALA A 271 -21.89 8.85 25.59
CA ALA A 271 -21.67 10.13 24.93
C ALA A 271 -21.72 10.00 23.41
N TYR A 272 -21.07 8.94 22.87
CA TYR A 272 -21.09 8.64 21.44
C TYR A 272 -22.53 8.39 20.93
N ALA A 273 -23.32 7.62 21.67
CA ALA A 273 -24.73 7.34 21.34
C ALA A 273 -25.61 8.61 21.35
N ARG A 274 -25.26 9.61 22.18
CA ARG A 274 -25.92 10.94 22.16
C ARG A 274 -25.46 11.82 20.99
N GLY A 275 -24.50 11.40 20.17
CA GLY A 275 -23.96 12.16 19.04
C GLY A 275 -22.84 13.12 19.41
N GLU A 276 -22.25 12.99 20.59
CA GLU A 276 -21.10 13.78 21.02
C GLU A 276 -19.81 13.24 20.36
N LEU A 277 -18.85 14.14 20.07
CA LEU A 277 -17.52 13.74 19.61
C LEU A 277 -16.71 13.17 20.78
N VAL A 278 -16.30 11.91 20.66
CA VAL A 278 -15.54 11.20 21.68
C VAL A 278 -14.18 10.73 21.16
N GLU A 279 -13.22 10.55 22.05
CA GLU A 279 -11.95 9.91 21.68
C GLU A 279 -12.14 8.39 21.51
N PRO A 280 -11.43 7.75 20.60
CA PRO A 280 -11.38 6.30 20.56
C PRO A 280 -10.57 5.75 21.76
N ILE A 281 -10.81 4.50 22.14
CA ILE A 281 -10.01 3.80 23.15
C ILE A 281 -8.54 3.78 22.74
N GLN A 282 -8.28 3.51 21.45
CA GLN A 282 -6.94 3.51 20.86
C GLN A 282 -6.98 4.32 19.56
N PRO A 283 -6.28 5.48 19.51
CA PRO A 283 -6.18 6.26 18.28
C PRO A 283 -5.22 5.58 17.29
N ILE A 284 -5.39 5.89 16.01
CA ILE A 284 -4.45 5.54 14.94
C ILE A 284 -3.27 6.50 15.05
N VAL A 285 -2.07 5.98 15.25
CA VAL A 285 -0.86 6.80 15.44
C VAL A 285 0.15 6.49 14.34
N PHE A 286 0.55 7.53 13.59
CA PHE A 286 1.67 7.43 12.66
C PHE A 286 2.87 8.19 13.20
N TYR A 287 4.01 7.50 13.25
CA TYR A 287 5.29 8.12 13.57
C TYR A 287 6.02 8.49 12.29
N LEU A 288 6.78 9.60 12.33
CA LEU A 288 7.69 9.92 11.24
C LEU A 288 8.97 9.11 11.36
N ASP A 289 9.54 8.71 10.21
CA ASP A 289 10.86 8.11 10.16
C ASP A 289 11.92 9.10 10.69
N PRO A 290 12.88 8.68 11.52
CA PRO A 290 14.02 9.51 11.90
C PRO A 290 14.76 10.13 10.72
N ALA A 291 14.80 9.45 9.56
CA ALA A 291 15.41 9.93 8.32
C ALA A 291 14.62 11.03 7.60
N THR A 292 13.39 11.34 8.04
CA THR A 292 12.58 12.42 7.41
C THR A 292 13.24 13.77 7.65
N PRO A 293 13.61 14.53 6.58
CA PRO A 293 14.23 15.85 6.72
C PRO A 293 13.37 16.80 7.55
N MET A 294 13.99 17.53 8.50
CA MET A 294 13.29 18.39 9.47
C MET A 294 12.32 19.36 8.83
N LYS A 295 12.72 19.99 7.70
CA LYS A 295 11.89 20.96 6.96
C LYS A 295 10.58 20.39 6.42
N TRP A 296 10.53 19.07 6.14
CA TRP A 296 9.33 18.41 5.61
C TRP A 296 8.40 17.82 6.68
N ARG A 297 8.90 17.62 7.90
CA ARG A 297 8.09 17.04 9.00
C ARG A 297 6.77 17.76 9.27
N PRO A 298 6.69 19.11 9.27
CA PRO A 298 5.42 19.81 9.49
C PRO A 298 4.37 19.48 8.43
N TYR A 299 4.78 19.33 7.16
CA TYR A 299 3.88 18.99 6.06
C TYR A 299 3.41 17.54 6.11
N PHE A 300 4.31 16.61 6.50
CA PHE A 300 3.97 15.20 6.72
C PHE A 300 2.94 15.06 7.84
N LYS A 301 3.17 15.70 8.98
CA LYS A 301 2.23 15.67 10.11
C LYS A 301 0.87 16.24 9.73
N LYS A 302 0.84 17.38 9.05
CA LYS A 302 -0.42 17.95 8.54
C LYS A 302 -1.16 17.01 7.60
N GLY A 303 -0.45 16.35 6.67
CA GLY A 303 -1.05 15.37 5.74
C GLY A 303 -1.70 14.18 6.45
N ILE A 304 -1.08 13.67 7.51
CA ILE A 304 -1.67 12.62 8.36
C ILE A 304 -2.92 13.17 9.08
N GLU A 305 -2.82 14.36 9.64
CA GLU A 305 -3.86 14.96 10.48
C GLU A 305 -5.02 15.60 9.69
N ASP A 306 -4.90 15.73 8.37
CA ASP A 306 -6.01 16.14 7.50
C ASP A 306 -7.21 15.18 7.61
N TRP A 307 -7.01 13.94 8.03
CA TRP A 307 -8.07 12.97 8.25
C TRP A 307 -8.85 13.15 9.55
N LYS A 308 -8.45 14.06 10.44
CA LYS A 308 -9.22 14.38 11.67
C LYS A 308 -10.66 14.79 11.36
N GLY A 309 -10.85 15.68 10.38
CA GLY A 309 -12.19 16.12 9.97
C GLY A 309 -13.11 14.98 9.53
N PRO A 310 -12.71 14.10 8.60
CA PRO A 310 -13.48 12.92 8.24
C PRO A 310 -13.81 11.99 9.44
N PHE A 311 -12.86 11.78 10.37
CA PHE A 311 -13.14 11.00 11.58
C PHE A 311 -14.15 11.69 12.53
N GLU A 312 -14.19 13.01 12.58
CA GLU A 312 -15.22 13.74 13.33
C GLU A 312 -16.63 13.52 12.76
N LYS A 313 -16.77 13.34 11.43
CA LYS A 313 -18.04 12.90 10.82
C LYS A 313 -18.46 11.51 11.29
N ALA A 314 -17.48 10.62 11.51
CA ALA A 314 -17.72 9.29 12.09
C ALA A 314 -17.99 9.34 13.62
N GLY A 315 -17.92 10.50 14.27
CA GLY A 315 -18.16 10.70 15.71
C GLY A 315 -16.90 10.63 16.59
N PHE A 316 -15.69 10.63 16.00
CA PHE A 316 -14.45 10.51 16.75
C PHE A 316 -13.60 11.77 16.66
N LYS A 317 -13.26 12.38 17.79
CA LYS A 317 -12.20 13.39 17.88
C LYS A 317 -10.85 12.71 18.17
N ASN A 318 -9.76 13.30 17.70
CA ASN A 318 -8.38 12.78 17.92
C ASN A 318 -8.19 11.31 17.50
N ALA A 319 -8.97 10.83 16.51
CA ALA A 319 -8.88 9.44 16.05
C ALA A 319 -7.58 9.09 15.34
N ILE A 320 -6.93 10.08 14.73
CA ILE A 320 -5.64 9.93 14.05
C ILE A 320 -4.66 10.99 14.54
N VAL A 321 -3.41 10.59 14.79
CA VAL A 321 -2.38 11.44 15.38
C VAL A 321 -1.04 11.21 14.66
N ALA A 322 -0.35 12.30 14.33
CA ALA A 322 1.01 12.27 13.81
C ALA A 322 2.01 12.58 14.93
N LYS A 323 3.09 11.80 15.03
CA LYS A 323 4.17 12.00 16.01
C LYS A 323 5.52 12.02 15.35
N ASP A 324 6.45 12.81 15.92
CA ASP A 324 7.86 12.64 15.63
C ASP A 324 8.34 11.31 16.21
N PRO A 325 9.43 10.71 15.68
CA PRO A 325 10.00 9.51 16.28
C PRO A 325 10.42 9.81 17.72
N PRO A 326 10.22 8.89 18.66
CA PRO A 326 10.70 9.08 20.02
C PRO A 326 12.23 9.19 20.03
N THR A 327 12.76 9.94 20.98
CA THR A 327 14.20 9.96 21.24
C THR A 327 14.65 8.63 21.87
N LYS A 328 15.95 8.37 21.87
CA LYS A 328 16.49 7.16 22.54
C LYS A 328 16.28 7.17 24.05
N GLU A 329 16.08 8.33 24.65
CA GLU A 329 15.78 8.51 26.07
C GLU A 329 14.31 8.19 26.37
N GLU A 330 13.39 8.50 25.43
CA GLU A 330 11.96 8.22 25.56
C GLU A 330 11.62 6.76 25.27
N ASP A 331 12.22 6.18 24.22
CA ASP A 331 12.05 4.77 23.85
C ASP A 331 13.36 4.23 23.22
N PRO A 332 14.27 3.63 24.01
CA PRO A 332 15.54 3.09 23.52
C PRO A 332 15.36 1.92 22.55
N ASP A 333 14.21 1.24 22.60
CA ASP A 333 13.88 0.08 21.76
C ASP A 333 13.00 0.43 20.56
N PHE A 334 12.68 1.71 20.33
CA PHE A 334 11.89 2.14 19.18
C PHE A 334 12.51 1.62 17.87
N SER A 335 11.68 0.94 17.10
CA SER A 335 12.05 0.39 15.81
C SER A 335 10.86 0.48 14.84
N PRO A 336 11.09 0.91 13.58
CA PRO A 336 10.08 0.83 12.55
C PRO A 336 9.61 -0.61 12.23
N GLU A 337 10.33 -1.64 12.66
CA GLU A 337 9.94 -3.03 12.53
C GLU A 337 9.01 -3.51 13.67
N ASP A 338 8.87 -2.74 14.74
CA ASP A 338 7.94 -3.08 15.81
C ASP A 338 6.51 -2.77 15.39
N VAL A 339 5.67 -3.78 15.26
CA VAL A 339 4.28 -3.69 14.81
C VAL A 339 3.39 -2.76 15.64
N ARG A 340 3.85 -2.35 16.82
CA ARG A 340 3.15 -1.36 17.65
C ARG A 340 3.19 0.05 17.06
N TYR A 341 4.10 0.31 16.11
CA TYR A 341 4.32 1.62 15.51
C TYR A 341 4.06 1.56 14.00
N SER A 342 3.08 2.32 13.53
CA SER A 342 2.94 2.60 12.10
C SER A 342 3.84 3.79 11.75
N VAL A 343 4.65 3.65 10.70
CA VAL A 343 5.70 4.64 10.38
C VAL A 343 5.53 5.20 8.97
N VAL A 344 5.68 6.52 8.82
CA VAL A 344 5.86 7.13 7.50
C VAL A 344 7.35 7.13 7.19
N ARG A 345 7.79 6.13 6.42
CA ARG A 345 9.19 5.88 6.06
C ARG A 345 9.66 6.83 4.97
N TYR A 346 10.86 7.39 5.14
CA TYR A 346 11.50 8.26 4.15
C TYR A 346 12.67 7.53 3.50
N VAL A 347 12.50 7.09 2.23
CA VAL A 347 13.44 6.20 1.55
C VAL A 347 14.26 6.95 0.50
N ALA A 348 15.59 6.86 0.58
CA ALA A 348 16.51 7.35 -0.44
C ALA A 348 16.46 6.43 -1.66
N SER A 349 15.67 6.79 -2.66
CA SER A 349 15.46 6.03 -3.89
C SER A 349 15.27 6.96 -5.08
N THR A 350 15.66 6.51 -6.28
CA THR A 350 15.36 7.19 -7.56
C THR A 350 13.92 6.94 -8.02
N THR A 351 13.19 6.07 -7.36
CA THR A 351 11.77 5.80 -7.64
C THR A 351 10.94 7.06 -7.42
N ARG A 352 10.04 7.34 -8.36
CA ARG A 352 9.13 8.51 -8.33
C ARG A 352 7.74 8.05 -7.87
N ASN A 353 7.61 7.62 -6.62
CA ASN A 353 6.35 7.09 -6.07
C ASN A 353 6.24 7.31 -4.56
N ALA A 354 5.04 7.04 -4.02
CA ALA A 354 4.77 6.77 -2.62
C ALA A 354 3.79 5.60 -2.54
N THR A 355 3.67 4.93 -1.40
CA THR A 355 2.74 3.81 -1.20
C THR A 355 2.29 3.72 0.25
N GLY A 356 1.02 3.36 0.48
CA GLY A 356 0.45 3.15 1.81
C GLY A 356 -0.02 1.69 2.02
N PRO A 357 0.90 0.71 2.10
CA PRO A 357 0.53 -0.67 2.36
C PRO A 357 0.06 -0.86 3.81
N SER A 358 -0.77 -1.87 4.04
CA SER A 358 -1.21 -2.26 5.39
C SER A 358 -1.07 -3.76 5.61
N VAL A 359 -0.92 -4.15 6.87
CA VAL A 359 -0.94 -5.52 7.37
C VAL A 359 -2.29 -5.76 8.03
N LYS A 360 -2.95 -6.87 7.71
CA LYS A 360 -4.35 -7.09 8.06
C LYS A 360 -4.56 -8.45 8.70
N ASP A 361 -5.45 -8.51 9.69
CA ASP A 361 -5.99 -9.77 10.19
C ASP A 361 -7.01 -10.33 9.16
N PRO A 362 -6.74 -11.47 8.52
CA PRO A 362 -7.64 -11.99 7.49
C PRO A 362 -8.96 -12.54 8.05
N ARG A 363 -9.10 -12.69 9.36
CA ARG A 363 -10.34 -13.14 10.02
C ARG A 363 -11.40 -12.03 10.05
N SER A 364 -10.96 -10.76 10.14
CA SER A 364 -11.84 -9.61 10.41
C SER A 364 -11.65 -8.43 9.48
N GLY A 365 -10.52 -8.38 8.73
CA GLY A 365 -10.10 -7.20 7.99
C GLY A 365 -9.48 -6.10 8.86
N GLU A 366 -9.23 -6.35 10.17
CA GLU A 366 -8.59 -5.38 11.04
C GLU A 366 -7.17 -5.04 10.55
N ILE A 367 -6.90 -3.76 10.35
CA ILE A 367 -5.55 -3.28 10.05
C ILE A 367 -4.76 -3.28 11.36
N ILE A 368 -3.66 -4.04 11.37
CA ILE A 368 -2.79 -4.20 12.54
C ILE A 368 -1.71 -3.13 12.56
N GLU A 369 -1.17 -2.83 11.38
CA GLU A 369 -0.08 -1.88 11.17
C GLU A 369 -0.10 -1.40 9.73
N SER A 370 0.40 -0.18 9.49
CA SER A 370 0.58 0.35 8.14
C SER A 370 1.81 1.25 8.08
N ASP A 371 2.76 0.90 7.22
CA ASP A 371 3.92 1.73 6.92
C ASP A 371 3.69 2.45 5.59
N VAL A 372 3.55 3.78 5.65
CA VAL A 372 3.56 4.62 4.45
C VAL A 372 5.00 4.78 3.99
N ILE A 373 5.28 4.54 2.70
CA ILE A 373 6.62 4.66 2.13
C ILE A 373 6.68 5.86 1.20
N TRP A 374 7.52 6.83 1.55
CA TRP A 374 7.84 8.00 0.73
C TRP A 374 9.21 7.84 0.08
N TYR A 375 9.29 7.92 -1.25
CA TYR A 375 10.54 7.88 -1.99
C TYR A 375 11.05 9.29 -2.29
N HIS A 376 12.31 9.59 -1.96
CA HIS A 376 12.88 10.92 -2.09
C HIS A 376 12.69 11.55 -3.47
N ASN A 377 12.91 10.80 -4.54
CA ASN A 377 12.84 11.32 -5.91
C ASN A 377 11.40 11.61 -6.40
N HIS A 378 10.39 11.33 -5.58
CA HIS A 378 9.00 11.67 -5.90
C HIS A 378 8.78 13.19 -5.98
N LEU A 379 9.58 13.98 -5.26
CA LEU A 379 9.62 15.44 -5.35
C LEU A 379 9.79 15.95 -6.79
N ARG A 380 10.69 15.32 -7.56
CA ARG A 380 10.94 15.69 -8.96
C ARG A 380 9.69 15.57 -9.82
N SER A 381 8.92 14.48 -9.65
CA SER A 381 7.66 14.29 -10.40
C SER A 381 6.63 15.37 -10.10
N TYR A 382 6.51 15.77 -8.83
CA TYR A 382 5.57 16.83 -8.45
C TYR A 382 5.99 18.18 -9.01
N ARG A 383 7.25 18.56 -8.87
CA ARG A 383 7.80 19.79 -9.44
C ARG A 383 7.57 19.88 -10.96
N ASN A 384 7.93 18.82 -11.70
CA ASN A 384 7.80 18.81 -13.16
C ASN A 384 6.33 18.92 -13.59
N ARG A 385 5.45 18.12 -13.00
CA ARG A 385 4.01 18.15 -13.33
C ARG A 385 3.36 19.47 -12.91
N TYR A 386 3.77 20.06 -11.79
CA TYR A 386 3.28 21.37 -11.35
C TYR A 386 3.59 22.45 -12.35
N LEU A 387 4.83 22.50 -12.87
CA LEU A 387 5.20 23.40 -13.94
C LEU A 387 4.36 23.18 -15.20
N LEU A 388 4.27 21.93 -15.67
CA LEU A 388 3.59 21.61 -16.94
C LEU A 388 2.09 21.85 -16.89
N GLU A 389 1.43 21.54 -15.78
CA GLU A 389 -0.03 21.60 -15.66
C GLU A 389 -0.54 22.96 -15.15
N THR A 390 0.30 23.75 -14.47
CA THR A 390 -0.15 25.01 -13.87
C THR A 390 0.64 26.24 -14.32
N GLY A 391 1.82 26.09 -14.89
CA GLY A 391 2.72 27.21 -15.21
C GLY A 391 2.11 28.30 -16.09
N ALA A 392 1.15 27.96 -16.95
CA ALA A 392 0.44 28.98 -17.74
C ALA A 392 -0.33 29.98 -16.87
N ALA A 393 -0.99 29.50 -15.80
CA ALA A 393 -1.84 30.29 -14.90
C ALA A 393 -1.19 30.61 -13.54
N ASN A 394 -0.05 30.02 -13.21
CA ASN A 394 0.61 30.09 -11.92
C ASN A 394 2.09 30.45 -12.05
N GLU A 395 2.45 31.67 -11.72
CA GLU A 395 3.84 32.16 -11.83
C GLU A 395 4.81 31.40 -10.92
N LYS A 396 4.38 30.93 -9.75
CA LYS A 396 5.22 30.18 -8.83
C LYS A 396 5.66 28.82 -9.38
N ALA A 397 4.96 28.30 -10.39
CA ALA A 397 5.30 27.05 -11.06
C ALA A 397 6.33 27.19 -12.19
N ARG A 398 6.65 28.43 -12.64
CA ARG A 398 7.51 28.73 -13.79
C ARG A 398 9.01 28.61 -13.48
N THR A 399 9.41 27.59 -12.74
CA THR A 399 10.81 27.40 -12.32
C THR A 399 11.07 25.97 -11.88
N LEU A 400 12.34 25.51 -12.04
CA LEU A 400 12.79 24.26 -11.42
C LEU A 400 13.12 24.42 -9.92
N ASN A 401 13.21 25.66 -9.44
CA ASN A 401 13.40 26.01 -8.02
C ASN A 401 12.07 26.38 -7.36
N THR A 402 11.07 25.47 -7.47
CA THR A 402 9.75 25.67 -6.87
C THR A 402 9.86 26.02 -5.39
N PRO A 403 9.15 27.05 -4.88
CA PRO A 403 9.19 27.47 -3.48
C PRO A 403 8.91 26.31 -2.51
N GLU A 404 9.58 26.32 -1.36
CA GLU A 404 9.50 25.24 -0.36
C GLU A 404 8.07 25.03 0.13
N GLU A 405 7.29 26.10 0.30
CA GLU A 405 5.90 26.02 0.73
C GLU A 405 5.02 25.30 -0.30
N GLU A 406 5.25 25.54 -1.59
CA GLU A 406 4.51 24.87 -2.67
C GLU A 406 4.85 23.36 -2.69
N ILE A 407 6.14 23.02 -2.61
CA ILE A 407 6.59 21.61 -2.51
C ILE A 407 6.04 20.95 -1.24
N GLY A 408 6.09 21.65 -0.10
CA GLY A 408 5.58 21.17 1.16
C GLY A 408 4.08 20.86 1.13
N GLU A 409 3.28 21.74 0.49
CA GLU A 409 1.85 21.51 0.30
C GLU A 409 1.57 20.31 -0.63
N MET A 410 2.37 20.12 -1.69
CA MET A 410 2.30 18.92 -2.53
C MET A 410 2.58 17.66 -1.73
N MET A 411 3.65 17.65 -0.92
CA MET A 411 3.99 16.53 -0.04
C MET A 411 2.86 16.24 0.93
N ARG A 412 2.28 17.25 1.58
CA ARG A 412 1.13 17.10 2.46
C ARG A 412 -0.02 16.35 1.77
N ARG A 413 -0.36 16.74 0.53
CA ARG A 413 -1.46 16.10 -0.23
C ARG A 413 -1.19 14.65 -0.56
N VAL A 414 0.06 14.32 -0.88
CA VAL A 414 0.43 12.93 -1.15
C VAL A 414 0.41 12.11 0.13
N ILE A 415 0.94 12.62 1.23
CA ILE A 415 0.87 11.92 2.51
C ILE A 415 -0.59 11.70 2.93
N ALA A 416 -1.48 12.70 2.77
CA ALA A 416 -2.90 12.51 3.02
C ALA A 416 -3.49 11.39 2.13
N HIS A 417 -3.10 11.31 0.86
CA HIS A 417 -3.51 10.25 -0.06
C HIS A 417 -3.01 8.86 0.39
N GLU A 418 -1.72 8.72 0.70
CA GLU A 418 -1.15 7.43 1.13
C GLU A 418 -1.72 6.97 2.49
N VAL A 419 -1.98 7.92 3.40
CA VAL A 419 -2.69 7.64 4.66
C VAL A 419 -4.12 7.18 4.36
N GLY A 420 -4.80 7.73 3.36
CA GLY A 420 -6.10 7.23 2.91
C GLY A 420 -6.06 5.74 2.53
N HIS A 421 -5.01 5.29 1.84
CA HIS A 421 -4.78 3.87 1.58
C HIS A 421 -4.54 3.09 2.88
N ALA A 422 -3.76 3.62 3.79
CA ALA A 422 -3.51 3.06 5.11
C ALA A 422 -4.77 2.98 5.99
N LEU A 423 -5.79 3.79 5.70
CA LEU A 423 -7.11 3.76 6.34
C LEU A 423 -8.10 2.81 5.64
N GLY A 424 -7.76 2.24 4.50
CA GLY A 424 -8.59 1.26 3.78
C GLY A 424 -9.23 1.79 2.49
N LEU A 425 -8.93 3.00 2.04
CA LEU A 425 -9.53 3.60 0.85
C LEU A 425 -8.72 3.28 -0.43
N PRO A 426 -9.33 2.73 -1.48
CA PRO A 426 -8.73 2.63 -2.81
C PRO A 426 -8.83 3.96 -3.56
N HIS A 427 -8.20 4.03 -4.74
CA HIS A 427 -8.39 5.17 -5.63
C HIS A 427 -9.84 5.31 -6.06
N ASN A 428 -10.35 6.56 -6.10
CA ASN A 428 -11.63 6.91 -6.68
C ASN A 428 -11.43 7.94 -7.80
N MET A 429 -11.18 7.46 -9.02
CA MET A 429 -10.93 8.30 -10.21
C MET A 429 -12.19 8.98 -10.74
N LYS A 430 -13.38 8.59 -10.27
CA LYS A 430 -14.65 9.19 -10.66
C LYS A 430 -14.93 10.50 -9.92
N ALA A 431 -14.28 10.72 -8.79
CA ALA A 431 -14.50 11.89 -7.95
C ALA A 431 -14.12 13.22 -8.63
N SER A 432 -13.15 13.21 -9.54
CA SER A 432 -12.76 14.41 -10.29
C SER A 432 -13.79 14.84 -11.33
N SER A 433 -14.61 13.94 -11.85
CA SER A 433 -15.70 14.25 -12.79
C SER A 433 -16.96 14.77 -12.09
N ALA A 434 -17.01 14.82 -10.77
CA ALA A 434 -18.16 15.32 -10.01
C ALA A 434 -18.32 16.84 -10.08
N TYR A 435 -17.29 17.57 -10.48
CA TYR A 435 -17.29 19.03 -10.49
C TYR A 435 -17.37 19.58 -11.93
N PRO A 436 -18.23 20.60 -12.17
CA PRO A 436 -18.30 21.24 -13.48
C PRO A 436 -16.96 21.90 -13.84
N VAL A 437 -16.52 21.73 -15.10
CA VAL A 437 -15.30 22.32 -15.62
C VAL A 437 -15.19 23.83 -15.36
N ASP A 438 -16.29 24.57 -15.53
CA ASP A 438 -16.30 26.01 -15.30
C ASP A 438 -16.10 26.39 -13.83
N SER A 439 -16.57 25.55 -12.91
CA SER A 439 -16.36 25.76 -11.47
C SER A 439 -14.90 25.65 -11.07
N LEU A 440 -14.11 24.84 -11.78
CA LEU A 440 -12.67 24.67 -11.53
C LEU A 440 -11.83 25.90 -11.95
N ARG A 441 -12.45 26.86 -12.64
CA ARG A 441 -11.89 28.19 -12.94
C ARG A 441 -12.29 29.26 -11.94
N SER A 442 -13.09 28.89 -10.93
CA SER A 442 -13.52 29.81 -9.87
C SER A 442 -12.67 29.66 -8.61
N GLY A 443 -12.00 30.73 -8.19
CA GLY A 443 -11.23 30.75 -6.95
C GLY A 443 -12.08 30.43 -5.73
N SER A 444 -13.28 31.04 -5.59
CA SER A 444 -14.19 30.77 -4.47
C SER A 444 -14.62 29.32 -4.41
N PHE A 445 -14.86 28.68 -5.56
CA PHE A 445 -15.20 27.27 -5.62
C PHE A 445 -14.00 26.38 -5.26
N THR A 446 -12.86 26.56 -5.92
CA THR A 446 -11.70 25.70 -5.76
C THR A 446 -11.06 25.80 -4.37
N GLN A 447 -11.08 26.97 -3.73
CA GLN A 447 -10.63 27.13 -2.34
C GLN A 447 -11.52 26.34 -1.36
N LYS A 448 -12.82 26.26 -1.62
CA LYS A 448 -13.78 25.57 -0.76
C LYS A 448 -13.84 24.06 -1.05
N MET A 449 -13.97 23.68 -2.31
CA MET A 449 -14.29 22.31 -2.75
C MET A 449 -13.05 21.52 -3.23
N GLY A 450 -11.92 22.20 -3.45
CA GLY A 450 -10.76 21.56 -4.12
C GLY A 450 -10.99 21.36 -5.61
N ILE A 451 -10.28 20.42 -6.18
CA ILE A 451 -10.32 20.10 -7.62
C ILE A 451 -10.90 18.69 -7.91
N ALA A 452 -11.17 17.92 -6.87
CA ALA A 452 -11.84 16.62 -6.91
C ALA A 452 -12.58 16.39 -5.59
N ALA A 453 -13.59 15.54 -5.58
CA ALA A 453 -14.42 15.28 -4.40
C ALA A 453 -13.71 14.40 -3.35
N THR A 454 -12.51 13.90 -3.62
CA THR A 454 -11.68 13.13 -2.68
C THR A 454 -10.19 13.37 -2.91
N ILE A 455 -9.41 13.24 -1.84
CA ILE A 455 -7.96 13.16 -1.90
C ILE A 455 -7.48 11.88 -2.60
N MET A 456 -8.32 10.83 -2.67
CA MET A 456 -7.99 9.52 -3.26
C MET A 456 -8.10 9.48 -4.79
N ASP A 457 -8.44 10.59 -5.45
CA ASP A 457 -8.37 10.72 -6.91
C ASP A 457 -6.92 11.03 -7.36
N TYR A 458 -6.61 10.80 -8.63
CA TYR A 458 -5.37 11.22 -9.27
C TYR A 458 -5.47 12.56 -10.01
N ALA A 459 -6.47 13.38 -9.72
CA ALA A 459 -6.50 14.79 -10.13
C ALA A 459 -5.25 15.51 -9.59
N ARG A 460 -4.14 15.50 -10.34
CA ARG A 460 -2.85 15.97 -9.84
C ARG A 460 -2.87 17.46 -9.57
N TYR A 461 -3.19 18.24 -10.60
CA TYR A 461 -3.24 19.70 -10.56
C TYR A 461 -4.42 20.23 -11.36
N ASN A 462 -4.82 21.44 -11.07
CA ASN A 462 -5.87 22.15 -11.81
C ASN A 462 -5.33 22.70 -13.12
N TYR A 463 -5.28 21.86 -14.15
CA TYR A 463 -4.83 22.25 -15.48
C TYR A 463 -5.91 23.01 -16.30
N ILE A 464 -7.11 23.18 -15.74
CA ILE A 464 -8.23 23.90 -16.37
C ILE A 464 -8.10 25.41 -16.15
N ALA A 465 -7.52 25.84 -15.03
CA ALA A 465 -7.29 27.25 -14.72
C ALA A 465 -6.53 27.96 -15.86
N GLN A 466 -7.01 29.15 -16.23
CA GLN A 466 -6.45 29.91 -17.35
C GLN A 466 -5.70 31.14 -16.84
N PRO A 467 -4.77 31.71 -17.63
CA PRO A 467 -4.19 33.00 -17.33
C PRO A 467 -5.28 34.05 -17.04
N GLY A 468 -5.14 34.76 -15.91
CA GLY A 468 -6.11 35.76 -15.45
C GLY A 468 -7.21 35.21 -14.51
N ASP A 469 -7.30 33.91 -14.31
CA ASP A 469 -8.15 33.38 -13.25
C ASP A 469 -7.53 33.68 -11.87
N GLU A 470 -8.33 34.19 -10.92
CA GLU A 470 -7.80 34.69 -9.65
C GLU A 470 -8.11 33.72 -8.48
N ASN A 471 -7.18 33.66 -7.52
CA ASN A 471 -7.30 32.89 -6.28
C ASN A 471 -7.59 31.40 -6.48
N ILE A 472 -7.17 30.82 -7.59
CA ILE A 472 -7.38 29.42 -7.92
C ILE A 472 -6.56 28.54 -7.00
N ARG A 473 -7.18 27.45 -6.56
CA ARG A 473 -6.47 26.32 -5.93
C ARG A 473 -6.00 25.38 -7.02
N PHE A 474 -4.68 25.09 -7.03
CA PHE A 474 -4.07 24.22 -8.03
C PHE A 474 -3.93 22.76 -7.57
N VAL A 475 -3.96 22.50 -6.28
CA VAL A 475 -3.72 21.16 -5.71
C VAL A 475 -5.00 20.61 -5.05
N ARG A 476 -5.10 19.27 -5.01
CA ARG A 476 -6.18 18.56 -4.30
C ARG A 476 -6.23 18.92 -2.82
N GLN A 477 -7.34 18.64 -2.21
CA GLN A 477 -7.54 18.68 -0.75
C GLN A 477 -8.54 17.59 -0.33
N MET A 478 -8.71 17.40 0.96
CA MET A 478 -9.79 16.58 1.50
C MET A 478 -11.12 17.05 0.93
N GLY A 479 -11.95 16.13 0.54
CA GLY A 479 -13.22 16.40 -0.12
C GLY A 479 -14.43 15.71 0.53
N PRO A 480 -15.64 16.01 0.08
CA PRO A 480 -16.86 15.43 0.67
C PRO A 480 -16.92 13.89 0.59
N TYR A 481 -16.29 13.28 -0.41
CA TYR A 481 -16.22 11.83 -0.51
C TYR A 481 -15.36 11.22 0.59
N ASP A 482 -14.31 11.91 1.03
CA ASP A 482 -13.45 11.44 2.13
C ASP A 482 -14.25 11.39 3.44
N ASP A 483 -15.06 12.43 3.72
CA ASP A 483 -15.97 12.46 4.85
C ASP A 483 -16.97 11.29 4.78
N TYR A 484 -17.62 11.10 3.64
CA TYR A 484 -18.59 10.03 3.40
C TYR A 484 -17.98 8.63 3.57
N ALA A 485 -16.83 8.38 2.98
CA ALA A 485 -16.18 7.07 3.02
C ALA A 485 -15.70 6.73 4.43
N ILE A 486 -15.09 7.68 5.15
CA ILE A 486 -14.62 7.46 6.54
C ILE A 486 -15.83 7.29 7.48
N GLU A 487 -16.89 8.05 7.32
CA GLU A 487 -18.10 7.88 8.12
C GLU A 487 -18.70 6.48 7.90
N TRP A 488 -18.83 6.04 6.65
CA TRP A 488 -19.26 4.68 6.32
C TRP A 488 -18.35 3.61 6.94
N GLY A 489 -17.04 3.77 6.87
CA GLY A 489 -16.06 2.79 7.31
C GLY A 489 -15.90 2.70 8.83
N TYR A 490 -16.02 3.82 9.53
CA TYR A 490 -15.57 3.93 10.93
C TYR A 490 -16.66 4.29 11.94
N ARG A 491 -17.87 4.66 11.52
CA ARG A 491 -18.97 4.87 12.49
C ARG A 491 -19.18 3.62 13.33
N TYR A 492 -19.21 3.78 14.65
CA TYR A 492 -19.38 2.70 15.62
C TYR A 492 -20.85 2.36 15.86
N PHE A 493 -21.13 1.07 16.04
CA PHE A 493 -22.46 0.54 16.39
C PHE A 493 -22.32 -0.59 17.40
N GLU A 494 -23.18 -0.60 18.40
CA GLU A 494 -23.27 -1.69 19.36
C GLU A 494 -24.08 -2.88 18.82
N SER A 495 -25.08 -2.62 18.00
CA SER A 495 -26.01 -3.60 17.47
C SER A 495 -25.79 -3.84 15.98
N ASP A 496 -25.73 -5.13 15.57
CA ASP A 496 -25.62 -5.54 14.17
C ASP A 496 -26.80 -5.09 13.32
N ALA A 497 -28.02 -5.14 13.90
CA ALA A 497 -29.23 -4.73 13.20
C ALA A 497 -29.21 -3.20 12.96
N ALA A 498 -28.77 -2.40 13.95
CA ALA A 498 -28.63 -0.96 13.80
C ALA A 498 -27.56 -0.61 12.78
N GLU A 499 -26.40 -1.28 12.81
CA GLU A 499 -25.33 -1.10 11.83
C GLU A 499 -25.82 -1.40 10.41
N LYS A 500 -26.39 -2.58 10.19
CA LYS A 500 -26.88 -2.99 8.86
C LYS A 500 -27.91 -2.02 8.29
N LYS A 501 -28.85 -1.57 9.15
CA LYS A 501 -29.88 -0.61 8.76
C LYS A 501 -29.25 0.73 8.37
N TRP A 502 -28.40 1.27 9.25
CA TRP A 502 -27.80 2.58 9.03
C TRP A 502 -26.90 2.60 7.78
N LEU A 503 -26.03 1.58 7.61
CA LEU A 503 -25.15 1.50 6.45
C LEU A 503 -25.93 1.48 5.16
N LYS A 504 -27.03 0.71 5.11
CA LYS A 504 -27.91 0.68 3.92
C LYS A 504 -28.52 2.04 3.65
N ASP A 505 -29.19 2.64 4.65
CA ASP A 505 -29.90 3.91 4.48
C ASP A 505 -28.93 5.05 4.11
N PHE A 506 -27.74 5.05 4.70
CA PHE A 506 -26.68 6.02 4.42
C PHE A 506 -26.20 5.96 2.98
N VAL A 507 -25.89 4.74 2.48
CA VAL A 507 -25.43 4.57 1.10
C VAL A 507 -26.57 4.83 0.11
N ASP A 508 -27.80 4.37 0.37
CA ASP A 508 -28.96 4.63 -0.49
C ASP A 508 -29.23 6.13 -0.66
N THR A 509 -29.01 6.92 0.38
CA THR A 509 -29.21 8.37 0.34
C THR A 509 -28.16 9.10 -0.51
N HIS A 510 -26.92 8.61 -0.53
CA HIS A 510 -25.79 9.36 -1.09
C HIS A 510 -25.34 8.86 -2.48
N SER A 511 -25.42 7.57 -2.73
CA SER A 511 -24.72 6.91 -3.87
C SER A 511 -25.13 7.36 -5.28
N LEU A 512 -26.28 8.00 -5.45
CA LEU A 512 -26.69 8.56 -6.73
C LEU A 512 -26.17 9.98 -6.98
N ASN A 513 -25.73 10.68 -5.95
CA ASN A 513 -25.09 12.00 -6.10
C ASN A 513 -23.67 11.83 -6.64
N PRO A 514 -23.30 12.47 -7.78
CA PRO A 514 -21.97 12.37 -8.38
C PRO A 514 -20.80 12.58 -7.40
N ILE A 515 -20.96 13.43 -6.39
CA ILE A 515 -19.93 13.70 -5.37
C ILE A 515 -19.57 12.46 -4.56
N TYR A 516 -20.51 11.52 -4.37
CA TYR A 516 -20.33 10.32 -3.57
C TYR A 516 -20.22 9.04 -4.38
N GLN A 517 -20.16 9.15 -5.71
CA GLN A 517 -19.98 7.99 -6.58
C GLN A 517 -18.54 7.46 -6.50
N PHE A 518 -18.42 6.14 -6.58
CA PHE A 518 -17.14 5.44 -6.63
C PHE A 518 -16.90 4.81 -7.99
N GLY A 519 -15.69 5.05 -8.55
CA GLY A 519 -15.21 4.43 -9.76
C GLY A 519 -13.70 4.55 -9.90
N SER A 520 -13.01 3.47 -10.28
CA SER A 520 -11.54 3.41 -10.29
C SER A 520 -10.92 3.11 -11.66
N GLY A 521 -11.57 3.51 -12.74
CA GLY A 521 -11.09 3.31 -14.12
C GLY A 521 -11.98 2.37 -14.93
N GLY A 522 -11.43 1.67 -15.91
CA GLY A 522 -12.18 0.84 -16.86
C GLY A 522 -12.64 1.64 -18.08
N ASN A 523 -13.81 1.29 -18.63
CA ASN A 523 -14.37 1.94 -19.81
C ASN A 523 -15.26 3.14 -19.49
N ASP A 524 -15.38 3.51 -18.21
CA ASP A 524 -16.13 4.69 -17.78
C ASP A 524 -15.31 5.97 -18.06
N PRO A 525 -15.73 6.82 -19.00
CA PRO A 525 -15.01 8.06 -19.30
C PRO A 525 -15.02 9.06 -18.15
N ASN A 526 -15.91 8.90 -17.16
CA ASN A 526 -15.95 9.72 -15.95
C ASN A 526 -15.01 9.21 -14.84
N ALA A 527 -14.34 8.05 -15.03
CA ALA A 527 -13.43 7.47 -14.06
C ALA A 527 -11.98 7.34 -14.60
N GLN A 528 -11.57 8.27 -15.44
CA GLN A 528 -10.25 8.26 -16.07
C GLN A 528 -9.19 8.89 -15.15
N THR A 529 -8.05 8.23 -15.03
CA THR A 529 -6.93 8.73 -14.23
C THR A 529 -6.45 10.10 -14.72
N GLU A 530 -6.23 11.03 -13.81
CA GLU A 530 -5.74 12.39 -14.07
C GLU A 530 -6.71 13.27 -14.90
N ASN A 531 -7.95 12.82 -15.15
CA ASN A 531 -8.99 13.71 -15.66
C ASN A 531 -9.49 14.63 -14.53
N ILE A 532 -9.93 15.84 -14.87
CA ILE A 532 -10.67 16.74 -13.97
C ILE A 532 -11.82 17.41 -14.69
N GLY A 533 -12.93 17.62 -13.97
CA GLY A 533 -14.15 18.21 -14.50
C GLY A 533 -15.07 17.20 -15.22
N ASP A 534 -16.31 17.57 -15.35
CA ASP A 534 -17.41 16.77 -15.90
C ASP A 534 -17.42 16.67 -17.44
N ASP A 535 -16.60 17.47 -18.12
CA ASP A 535 -16.50 17.48 -19.59
C ASP A 535 -15.04 17.32 -20.06
N PRO A 536 -14.60 16.09 -20.40
CA PRO A 536 -13.24 15.85 -20.87
C PRO A 536 -12.85 16.62 -22.15
N ILE A 537 -13.80 16.96 -23.04
CA ILE A 537 -13.51 17.72 -24.25
C ILE A 537 -13.15 19.16 -23.89
N LYS A 538 -13.96 19.79 -23.05
CA LYS A 538 -13.76 21.18 -22.59
C LYS A 538 -12.52 21.29 -21.71
N ALA A 539 -12.33 20.33 -20.78
CA ALA A 539 -11.15 20.26 -19.93
C ALA A 539 -9.86 20.13 -20.77
N THR A 540 -9.87 19.23 -21.77
CA THR A 540 -8.75 19.06 -22.70
C THR A 540 -8.47 20.34 -23.48
N ALA A 541 -9.47 21.05 -23.96
CA ALA A 541 -9.27 22.32 -24.68
C ALA A 541 -8.55 23.36 -23.83
N TYR A 542 -8.93 23.54 -22.57
CA TYR A 542 -8.24 24.41 -21.62
C TYR A 542 -6.81 23.94 -21.31
N GLY A 543 -6.65 22.62 -21.04
CA GLY A 543 -5.34 22.03 -20.78
C GLY A 543 -4.37 22.20 -21.96
N LEU A 544 -4.82 22.00 -23.20
CA LEU A 544 -4.02 22.19 -24.40
C LEU A 544 -3.67 23.67 -24.64
N SER A 545 -4.58 24.58 -24.34
CA SER A 545 -4.29 26.03 -24.37
C SER A 545 -3.13 26.37 -23.44
N ASN A 546 -3.16 25.83 -22.21
CA ASN A 546 -2.10 26.04 -21.22
C ASN A 546 -0.78 25.37 -21.65
N LEU A 547 -0.82 24.14 -22.16
CA LEU A 547 0.41 23.45 -22.62
C LEU A 547 1.13 24.18 -23.75
N LYS A 548 0.41 24.88 -24.63
CA LYS A 548 1.04 25.71 -25.66
C LYS A 548 1.86 26.85 -25.06
N ILE A 549 1.28 27.53 -24.07
CA ILE A 549 1.98 28.61 -23.34
C ILE A 549 3.22 28.04 -22.62
N VAL A 550 3.09 26.88 -22.01
CA VAL A 550 4.22 26.20 -21.34
C VAL A 550 5.31 25.83 -22.35
N ALA A 551 4.94 25.25 -23.50
CA ALA A 551 5.89 24.85 -24.53
C ALA A 551 6.70 26.04 -25.08
N GLU A 552 6.04 27.17 -25.33
CA GLU A 552 6.67 28.42 -25.82
C GLU A 552 7.69 28.98 -24.81
N ASN A 553 7.53 28.74 -23.52
CA ASN A 553 8.37 29.27 -22.45
C ASN A 553 9.24 28.22 -21.76
N LEU A 554 9.25 26.99 -22.25
CA LEU A 554 9.83 25.86 -21.52
C LEU A 554 11.35 26.02 -21.31
N GLU A 555 12.09 26.47 -22.34
CA GLU A 555 13.53 26.71 -22.26
C GLU A 555 13.85 27.82 -21.23
N GLU A 556 13.14 28.94 -21.28
CA GLU A 556 13.32 30.06 -20.34
C GLU A 556 13.07 29.65 -18.88
N TRP A 557 12.03 28.84 -18.64
CA TRP A 557 11.66 28.46 -17.29
C TRP A 557 12.51 27.33 -16.68
N THR A 558 13.24 26.59 -17.53
CA THR A 558 13.90 25.35 -17.09
C THR A 558 15.40 25.32 -17.29
N THR A 559 15.97 26.25 -18.07
CA THR A 559 17.38 26.23 -18.42
C THR A 559 18.01 27.59 -18.14
N GLN A 560 19.14 27.59 -17.45
CA GLN A 560 19.92 28.80 -17.15
C GLN A 560 21.24 28.81 -17.94
N ASP A 561 21.83 29.99 -18.11
CA ASP A 561 23.14 30.13 -18.76
C ASP A 561 24.18 29.20 -18.11
N GLY A 562 24.88 28.45 -18.94
CA GLY A 562 25.92 27.50 -18.54
C GLY A 562 25.41 26.11 -18.14
N GLN A 563 24.11 25.85 -18.20
CA GLN A 563 23.53 24.51 -18.00
C GLN A 563 23.42 23.72 -19.31
N THR A 564 23.38 22.37 -19.19
CA THR A 564 22.98 21.50 -20.30
C THR A 564 21.48 21.55 -20.49
N PHE A 565 20.98 21.01 -21.60
CA PHE A 565 19.54 20.94 -21.90
C PHE A 565 18.86 19.66 -21.38
N ASP A 566 19.46 18.93 -20.43
CA ASP A 566 18.93 17.66 -19.94
C ASP A 566 17.56 17.82 -19.24
N ASP A 567 17.41 18.85 -18.40
CA ASP A 567 16.13 19.15 -17.74
C ASP A 567 15.07 19.63 -18.75
N LEU A 568 15.47 20.40 -19.77
CA LEU A 568 14.59 20.82 -20.85
C LEU A 568 14.07 19.60 -21.63
N GLN A 569 14.96 18.69 -22.02
CA GLN A 569 14.60 17.44 -22.72
C GLN A 569 13.62 16.61 -21.88
N GLU A 570 13.91 16.41 -20.59
CA GLU A 570 13.03 15.64 -19.69
C GLU A 570 11.64 16.27 -19.63
N LEU A 571 11.56 17.58 -19.40
CA LEU A 571 10.27 18.27 -19.27
C LEU A 571 9.50 18.31 -20.59
N TYR A 572 10.21 18.45 -21.72
CA TYR A 572 9.57 18.34 -23.01
C TYR A 572 8.95 16.95 -23.24
N MET A 573 9.66 15.88 -22.90
CA MET A 573 9.12 14.51 -23.00
C MET A 573 7.94 14.29 -22.03
N GLU A 574 8.00 14.85 -20.83
CA GLU A 574 6.88 14.83 -19.88
C GLU A 574 5.68 15.66 -20.40
N LEU A 575 5.90 16.79 -21.07
CA LEU A 575 4.86 17.59 -21.71
C LEU A 575 4.12 16.79 -22.79
N ILE A 576 4.84 16.04 -23.63
CA ILE A 576 4.24 15.09 -24.58
C ILE A 576 3.40 14.04 -23.86
N GLY A 577 3.87 13.57 -22.71
CA GLY A 577 3.13 12.64 -21.83
C GLY A 577 1.82 13.23 -21.32
N VAL A 578 1.81 14.50 -20.90
CA VAL A 578 0.63 15.25 -20.46
C VAL A 578 -0.35 15.45 -21.62
N TYR A 579 0.16 15.94 -22.76
CA TYR A 579 -0.63 16.07 -24.00
C TYR A 579 -1.33 14.77 -24.36
N ARG A 580 -0.60 13.65 -24.40
CA ARG A 580 -1.17 12.33 -24.67
C ARG A 580 -2.28 11.98 -23.67
N ARG A 581 -2.10 12.31 -22.40
CA ARG A 581 -3.09 12.05 -21.36
C ARG A 581 -4.40 12.78 -21.63
N TYR A 582 -4.34 14.06 -21.93
CA TYR A 582 -5.52 14.87 -22.25
C TYR A 582 -6.25 14.35 -23.49
N ILE A 583 -5.52 13.99 -24.53
CA ILE A 583 -6.10 13.36 -25.73
C ILE A 583 -6.83 12.05 -25.37
N TYR A 584 -6.24 11.22 -24.52
CA TYR A 584 -6.85 9.94 -24.14
C TYR A 584 -8.12 10.10 -23.30
N HIS A 585 -8.30 11.17 -22.55
CA HIS A 585 -9.56 11.48 -21.89
C HIS A 585 -10.69 11.72 -22.91
N VAL A 586 -10.38 12.36 -24.03
CA VAL A 586 -11.34 12.54 -25.13
C VAL A 586 -11.60 11.22 -25.87
N VAL A 587 -10.55 10.43 -26.13
CA VAL A 587 -10.67 9.09 -26.76
C VAL A 587 -11.61 8.18 -25.97
N ALA A 588 -11.58 8.24 -24.65
CA ALA A 588 -12.43 7.42 -23.77
C ALA A 588 -13.94 7.66 -23.95
N LEU A 589 -14.32 8.80 -24.54
CA LEU A 589 -15.74 9.07 -24.87
C LEU A 589 -16.26 8.26 -26.07
N ILE A 590 -15.36 7.81 -26.95
CA ILE A 590 -15.74 7.07 -28.16
C ILE A 590 -15.94 5.61 -27.79
N GLY A 591 -17.18 5.12 -27.96
CA GLY A 591 -17.57 3.79 -27.48
C GLY A 591 -17.61 3.66 -25.96
N GLY A 592 -17.42 4.76 -25.22
CA GLY A 592 -17.40 4.77 -23.76
C GLY A 592 -18.76 4.38 -23.15
N VAL A 593 -18.68 3.73 -21.99
CA VAL A 593 -19.84 3.29 -21.20
C VAL A 593 -19.73 3.89 -19.81
N ASN A 594 -20.67 4.78 -19.47
CA ASN A 594 -20.75 5.33 -18.11
C ASN A 594 -21.26 4.25 -17.15
N GLU A 595 -20.67 4.18 -15.96
CA GLU A 595 -21.07 3.28 -14.88
C GLU A 595 -21.66 4.09 -13.71
N THR A 596 -22.85 3.67 -13.24
CA THR A 596 -23.41 4.11 -11.96
C THR A 596 -23.69 2.88 -11.11
N ARG A 597 -23.01 2.74 -10.00
CA ARG A 597 -23.17 1.60 -9.10
C ARG A 597 -24.45 1.73 -8.31
N ILE A 598 -25.38 0.80 -8.53
CA ILE A 598 -26.69 0.80 -7.91
C ILE A 598 -27.07 -0.58 -7.38
N VAL A 599 -28.09 -0.61 -6.53
CA VAL A 599 -28.80 -1.83 -6.13
C VAL A 599 -30.25 -1.77 -6.63
N LYS A 600 -30.92 -2.93 -6.70
CA LYS A 600 -32.34 -2.99 -7.05
C LYS A 600 -33.17 -2.08 -6.14
N GLY A 601 -34.02 -1.25 -6.73
CA GLY A 601 -34.86 -0.27 -6.05
C GLY A 601 -34.35 1.16 -6.11
N GLN A 602 -33.13 1.41 -6.61
CA GLN A 602 -32.64 2.75 -6.93
C GLN A 602 -33.02 3.12 -8.38
N GLU A 603 -33.46 4.37 -8.56
CA GLU A 603 -33.88 4.89 -9.87
C GLU A 603 -32.69 5.43 -10.67
N ALA A 604 -31.86 4.52 -11.23
CA ALA A 604 -30.79 4.86 -12.14
C ALA A 604 -30.50 3.67 -13.08
N ILE A 605 -29.79 3.93 -14.15
CA ILE A 605 -29.31 2.92 -15.09
C ILE A 605 -27.85 2.62 -14.76
N PRO A 606 -27.48 1.35 -14.45
CA PRO A 606 -26.10 1.03 -14.04
C PRO A 606 -25.08 1.26 -15.15
N TYR A 607 -25.42 0.94 -16.41
CA TYR A 607 -24.52 1.11 -17.55
C TYR A 607 -25.26 1.79 -18.70
N TYR A 608 -24.73 2.90 -19.19
CA TYR A 608 -25.30 3.61 -20.33
C TYR A 608 -24.21 4.18 -21.23
N ASN A 609 -24.41 4.07 -22.53
CA ASN A 609 -23.44 4.54 -23.51
C ASN A 609 -23.31 6.06 -23.50
N VAL A 610 -22.12 6.56 -23.78
CA VAL A 610 -21.92 7.97 -24.11
C VAL A 610 -22.80 8.33 -25.31
N SER A 611 -23.50 9.45 -25.23
CA SER A 611 -24.41 9.86 -26.29
C SER A 611 -23.70 10.01 -27.64
N VAL A 612 -24.42 9.68 -28.75
CA VAL A 612 -23.88 9.82 -30.10
C VAL A 612 -23.39 11.25 -30.37
N GLN A 613 -24.13 12.24 -29.85
CA GLN A 613 -23.72 13.65 -29.97
C GLN A 613 -22.36 13.90 -29.31
N LYS A 614 -22.16 13.43 -28.06
CA LYS A 614 -20.88 13.61 -27.35
C LYS A 614 -19.72 12.88 -28.01
N GLN A 615 -19.98 11.69 -28.59
CA GLN A 615 -18.97 10.96 -29.36
C GLN A 615 -18.57 11.72 -30.65
N ARG A 616 -19.53 12.37 -31.34
CA ARG A 616 -19.24 13.22 -32.52
C ARG A 616 -18.41 14.45 -32.12
N GLU A 617 -18.72 15.08 -31.00
CA GLU A 617 -17.94 16.21 -30.46
C GLU A 617 -16.52 15.74 -30.12
N ALA A 618 -16.36 14.54 -29.52
CA ALA A 618 -15.05 13.95 -29.25
C ALA A 618 -14.24 13.72 -30.52
N LEU A 619 -14.85 13.16 -31.58
CA LEU A 619 -14.21 12.97 -32.89
C LEU A 619 -13.77 14.30 -33.51
N ALA A 620 -14.62 15.33 -33.43
CA ALA A 620 -14.28 16.67 -33.93
C ALA A 620 -13.10 17.29 -33.13
N SER A 621 -13.08 17.09 -31.82
CA SER A 621 -11.97 17.52 -30.97
C SER A 621 -10.66 16.80 -31.32
N LEU A 622 -10.72 15.48 -31.58
CA LEU A 622 -9.54 14.69 -31.97
C LEU A 622 -9.04 15.08 -33.38
N ASP A 623 -9.96 15.41 -34.32
CA ASP A 623 -9.54 15.93 -35.63
C ASP A 623 -8.68 17.19 -35.49
N GLN A 624 -9.08 18.13 -34.63
CA GLN A 624 -8.37 19.39 -34.44
C GLN A 624 -7.08 19.22 -33.64
N ASN A 625 -7.09 18.38 -32.60
CA ASN A 625 -6.05 18.38 -31.56
C ASN A 625 -5.10 17.17 -31.64
N LEU A 626 -5.38 16.17 -32.50
CA LEU A 626 -4.54 14.98 -32.65
C LEU A 626 -4.20 14.69 -34.11
N TRP A 627 -5.21 14.53 -35.01
CA TRP A 627 -4.95 14.11 -36.39
C TRP A 627 -4.40 15.24 -37.26
N LYS A 628 -4.77 16.48 -37.00
CA LYS A 628 -4.03 17.62 -37.55
C LYS A 628 -2.71 17.74 -36.81
N THR A 629 -1.60 17.82 -37.57
CA THR A 629 -0.27 17.93 -36.98
C THR A 629 -0.16 19.13 -36.04
N GLN A 630 0.19 18.88 -34.80
CA GLN A 630 0.35 19.87 -33.74
C GLN A 630 1.73 20.52 -33.86
N LYS A 631 1.86 21.55 -34.71
CA LYS A 631 3.16 22.20 -35.02
C LYS A 631 3.87 22.77 -33.80
N TRP A 632 3.13 23.21 -32.78
CA TRP A 632 3.69 23.72 -31.51
C TRP A 632 4.44 22.65 -30.70
N LEU A 633 4.20 21.35 -30.97
CA LEU A 633 4.99 20.24 -30.43
C LEU A 633 6.22 19.92 -31.29
N LEU A 634 6.38 20.52 -32.41
CA LEU A 634 7.46 20.25 -33.39
C LEU A 634 8.31 21.47 -33.65
N GLU A 635 8.41 22.36 -32.65
CA GLU A 635 9.19 23.60 -32.78
C GLU A 635 10.69 23.28 -33.00
N PRO A 636 11.25 23.55 -34.21
CA PRO A 636 12.60 23.11 -34.56
C PRO A 636 13.69 23.75 -33.68
N GLU A 637 13.52 25.00 -33.27
CA GLU A 637 14.47 25.69 -32.42
C GLU A 637 14.58 25.03 -31.04
N LEU A 638 13.45 24.63 -30.46
CA LEU A 638 13.42 23.94 -29.20
C LEU A 638 14.00 22.51 -29.28
N ILE A 639 13.55 21.73 -30.28
CA ILE A 639 13.96 20.33 -30.44
C ILE A 639 15.47 20.25 -30.75
N SER A 640 16.02 21.13 -31.54
CA SER A 640 17.46 21.13 -31.90
C SER A 640 18.40 21.34 -30.69
N ARG A 641 17.88 21.74 -29.52
CA ARG A 641 18.67 21.86 -28.28
C ARG A 641 19.10 20.48 -27.72
N PHE A 642 18.34 19.44 -27.98
CA PHE A 642 18.54 18.14 -27.33
C PHE A 642 18.37 16.90 -28.25
N GLU A 643 18.01 17.10 -29.51
CA GLU A 643 17.67 16.03 -30.45
C GLU A 643 18.10 16.40 -31.87
N ASN A 644 18.60 15.45 -32.65
CA ASN A 644 19.04 15.64 -34.02
C ASN A 644 18.15 14.99 -35.10
N GLU A 645 17.20 14.13 -34.69
CA GLU A 645 16.36 13.32 -35.60
C GLU A 645 14.96 13.91 -35.79
N GLY A 646 14.53 14.77 -34.86
CA GLY A 646 13.16 15.32 -34.80
C GLY A 646 12.13 14.34 -34.28
N HIS A 647 10.90 14.81 -34.02
CA HIS A 647 9.87 14.08 -33.30
C HIS A 647 8.65 13.68 -34.15
N LEU A 648 8.77 13.63 -35.47
CA LEU A 648 7.66 13.21 -36.35
C LEU A 648 7.17 11.78 -36.02
N ASP A 649 8.08 10.85 -35.77
CA ASP A 649 7.72 9.47 -35.40
C ASP A 649 7.01 9.41 -34.06
N LEU A 650 7.38 10.25 -33.10
CA LEU A 650 6.70 10.34 -31.79
C LEU A 650 5.23 10.74 -31.98
N ILE A 651 4.97 11.79 -32.77
CA ILE A 651 3.60 12.25 -33.08
C ILE A 651 2.80 11.17 -33.86
N ALA A 652 3.42 10.57 -34.88
CA ALA A 652 2.80 9.49 -35.63
C ALA A 652 2.43 8.29 -34.74
N ASN A 653 3.29 7.94 -33.77
CA ASN A 653 3.01 6.87 -32.82
C ASN A 653 1.88 7.21 -31.84
N LEU A 654 1.77 8.48 -31.41
CA LEU A 654 0.64 8.95 -30.61
C LEU A 654 -0.68 8.84 -31.37
N GLN A 655 -0.70 9.26 -32.63
CA GLN A 655 -1.87 9.16 -33.52
C GLN A 655 -2.29 7.69 -33.73
N LYS A 656 -1.32 6.82 -34.04
CA LYS A 656 -1.57 5.37 -34.19
C LYS A 656 -2.11 4.75 -32.90
N ALA A 657 -1.51 5.07 -31.74
CA ALA A 657 -1.94 4.53 -30.46
C ALA A 657 -3.36 4.97 -30.08
N ALA A 658 -3.73 6.22 -30.35
CA ALA A 658 -5.10 6.70 -30.15
C ALA A 658 -6.09 6.00 -31.10
N LEU A 659 -5.74 5.81 -32.38
CA LEU A 659 -6.56 5.09 -33.33
C LEU A 659 -6.79 3.64 -32.91
N TYR A 660 -5.74 2.92 -32.50
CA TYR A 660 -5.87 1.56 -31.95
C TYR A 660 -6.82 1.50 -30.78
N ARG A 661 -6.77 2.49 -29.89
CA ARG A 661 -7.65 2.54 -28.71
C ARG A 661 -9.12 2.80 -29.05
N ILE A 662 -9.39 3.47 -30.17
CA ILE A 662 -10.76 3.69 -30.68
C ILE A 662 -11.32 2.43 -31.36
N LEU A 663 -10.46 1.64 -32.01
CA LEU A 663 -10.87 0.49 -32.82
C LEU A 663 -10.99 -0.80 -31.98
N ASN A 664 -10.40 -0.88 -30.80
CA ASN A 664 -10.42 -2.02 -29.88
C ASN A 664 -11.23 -1.73 -28.61
#